data_4bd426c770d13fea36420a4fa6a43c53
#
_entry.id   4bd426c770d13fea36420a4fa6a43c53
#
_cell.length_a   1.000
_cell.length_b   1.000
_cell.length_c   1.000
_cell.angle_alpha   90.00
_cell.angle_beta   90.00
_cell.angle_gamma   90.00
#
_symmetry.space_group_name_H-M   'P 1'
#
loop_
_entity.id
_entity.type
_entity.pdbx_description
1 polymer ?
#
loop_
_entity_poly.entity_id
_entity_poly.type
_entity_poly.pdbx_seq_one_letter_code
_entity_poly.pdbx_strand_id
1 'polypeptide(L)'
;MSASAQSQSVFRNRLARYYGYFTIGFIGFSLVMLLLEVLAGLPTQIIGWVFLLLTMALYATIGILSRTKLLDEYYVAGRNVPAVFNGMATGADWMSAASFISMAGTLWLLGYDGLAYIMGWTGGYVLLALLFAPYLRKFGQYTIPDFVGARFGGNAARVVAAVCAIIISVTYVTAQVVGVGLIMQRFVGVDYNIGVILGLSGVLVCSFLGGMKAVTWTQVAQYIILITAYLIPVTALSIQLTGFPLPQLSYGQALQRIQELEVQQGLSKKTESPVVPGKFITSGYIPPFNEGLSNTAAVDAVKQLNTQLGLNLTPPETQTIPDAKKPELGDWRGTPWNFLALMACLMLGTAGLPHILIRFYTVPSVRESRLSVGWSLFFIFLLYFTAPAYAAFSRWQILENVVGKQISELPGWTKTWASNGLIVIRDLKAIDGVEIGKEPGWVKNLINAKSLVVEDANGNGKIDLGPWEDIGEGKGRAGEISGTVVTKARVDGILQLNELGRAVADGIDGDLVVLSTPDIAGLPFTIGAMIAAGGMAAALSTADGLLVVIASAIAHDIYFRTINPKASLNTRIVLGKTMIVVAAVVAALLAIPRLALIAQMVAWAFSMAASTFFPVVLLGIFWKRANGAGAIAGMIGGLAVTLFYMANNYVNPAFNVLGISHLGAGIFGLPVA
;
A
#
# COMPACT_ATOMS: atom_id res chain seq x y z
N MET A 1 -39.53 -3.86 23.43
CA MET A 1 -38.16 -4.37 23.10
C MET A 1 -38.00 -5.72 23.76
N SER A 2 -37.59 -6.77 23.02
CA SER A 2 -37.31 -8.07 23.62
C SER A 2 -36.12 -7.99 24.57
N ALA A 3 -36.07 -8.83 25.62
CA ALA A 3 -34.94 -8.87 26.58
C ALA A 3 -33.55 -8.99 25.89
N SER A 4 -33.50 -9.68 24.74
CA SER A 4 -32.30 -9.80 23.92
C SER A 4 -31.86 -8.47 23.28
N ALA A 5 -32.80 -7.64 22.82
CA ALA A 5 -32.51 -6.34 22.23
C ALA A 5 -32.00 -5.33 23.29
N GLN A 6 -32.54 -5.42 24.52
CA GLN A 6 -32.11 -4.60 25.63
C GLN A 6 -30.68 -4.97 26.10
N SER A 7 -30.36 -6.27 26.17
CA SER A 7 -29.01 -6.76 26.47
C SER A 7 -27.98 -6.30 25.41
N GLN A 8 -28.31 -6.36 24.13
CA GLN A 8 -27.43 -5.89 23.06
C GLN A 8 -27.21 -4.36 23.09
N SER A 9 -28.22 -3.57 23.44
CA SER A 9 -28.08 -2.12 23.56
C SER A 9 -27.16 -1.73 24.72
N VAL A 10 -27.29 -2.39 25.87
CA VAL A 10 -26.41 -2.19 27.04
C VAL A 10 -24.96 -2.55 26.69
N PHE A 11 -24.73 -3.68 26.02
CA PHE A 11 -23.39 -4.10 25.59
C PHE A 11 -22.77 -3.08 24.64
N ARG A 12 -23.50 -2.64 23.61
CA ARG A 12 -23.04 -1.63 22.66
C ARG A 12 -22.68 -0.31 23.34
N ASN A 13 -23.50 0.18 24.27
CA ASN A 13 -23.25 1.44 24.98
C ASN A 13 -22.02 1.34 25.90
N ARG A 14 -21.78 0.17 26.51
CA ARG A 14 -20.57 -0.09 27.29
C ARG A 14 -19.31 -0.03 26.41
N LEU A 15 -19.33 -0.70 25.25
CA LEU A 15 -18.23 -0.66 24.30
C LEU A 15 -17.97 0.77 23.81
N ALA A 16 -19.01 1.50 23.41
CA ALA A 16 -18.88 2.89 22.98
C ALA A 16 -18.22 3.77 24.03
N ARG A 17 -18.54 3.55 25.32
CA ARG A 17 -17.88 4.27 26.43
C ARG A 17 -16.41 3.91 26.57
N TYR A 18 -16.05 2.63 26.52
CA TYR A 18 -14.64 2.19 26.64
C TYR A 18 -13.80 2.73 25.49
N TYR A 19 -14.24 2.58 24.23
CA TYR A 19 -13.50 3.11 23.09
C TYR A 19 -13.54 4.64 22.99
N GLY A 20 -14.58 5.30 23.52
CA GLY A 20 -14.62 6.75 23.69
C GLY A 20 -13.53 7.23 24.67
N TYR A 21 -13.41 6.62 25.84
CA TYR A 21 -12.32 6.93 26.79
C TYR A 21 -10.94 6.61 26.19
N PHE A 22 -10.83 5.52 25.45
CA PHE A 22 -9.61 5.17 24.73
C PHE A 22 -9.20 6.27 23.72
N THR A 23 -10.14 6.76 22.92
CA THR A 23 -9.90 7.83 21.94
C THR A 23 -9.41 9.11 22.64
N ILE A 24 -10.11 9.53 23.71
CA ILE A 24 -9.72 10.71 24.49
C ILE A 24 -8.33 10.50 25.11
N GLY A 25 -8.08 9.31 25.65
CA GLY A 25 -6.78 8.95 26.23
C GLY A 25 -5.64 8.98 25.21
N PHE A 26 -5.85 8.47 24.02
CA PHE A 26 -4.85 8.49 22.95
C PHE A 26 -4.55 9.92 22.47
N ILE A 27 -5.57 10.74 22.28
CA ILE A 27 -5.41 12.15 21.90
C ILE A 27 -4.70 12.90 23.02
N GLY A 28 -5.13 12.73 24.29
CA GLY A 28 -4.50 13.34 25.44
C GLY A 28 -3.03 12.94 25.62
N PHE A 29 -2.71 11.66 25.45
CA PHE A 29 -1.34 11.16 25.43
C PHE A 29 -0.51 11.83 24.33
N SER A 30 -1.04 11.92 23.10
CA SER A 30 -0.35 12.56 21.99
C SER A 30 -0.08 14.05 22.23
N LEU A 31 -1.04 14.75 22.85
CA LEU A 31 -0.86 16.15 23.26
C LEU A 31 0.20 16.31 24.35
N VAL A 32 0.22 15.43 25.34
CA VAL A 32 1.26 15.44 26.38
C VAL A 32 2.65 15.21 25.78
N MET A 33 2.79 14.24 24.87
CA MET A 33 4.06 13.99 24.18
C MET A 33 4.50 15.19 23.34
N LEU A 34 3.57 15.84 22.66
CA LEU A 34 3.82 17.07 21.90
C LEU A 34 4.31 18.21 22.81
N LEU A 35 3.68 18.39 23.95
CA LEU A 35 4.10 19.41 24.94
C LEU A 35 5.48 19.11 25.52
N LEU A 36 5.78 17.85 25.82
CA LEU A 36 7.10 17.43 26.30
C LEU A 36 8.19 17.63 25.23
N GLU A 37 7.88 17.38 23.96
CA GLU A 37 8.79 17.67 22.84
C GLU A 37 9.09 19.18 22.76
N VAL A 38 8.04 20.01 22.68
CA VAL A 38 8.16 21.44 22.42
C VAL A 38 8.70 22.21 23.62
N LEU A 39 8.25 21.89 24.84
CA LEU A 39 8.58 22.64 26.07
C LEU A 39 9.80 22.07 26.81
N ALA A 40 9.96 20.74 26.80
CA ALA A 40 11.03 20.08 27.57
C ALA A 40 12.16 19.53 26.67
N GLY A 41 12.04 19.63 25.35
CA GLY A 41 13.08 19.14 24.43
C GLY A 41 13.27 17.62 24.46
N LEU A 42 12.19 16.85 24.61
CA LEU A 42 12.28 15.39 24.71
C LEU A 42 12.92 14.81 23.44
N PRO A 43 13.96 13.93 23.55
CA PRO A 43 14.64 13.36 22.40
C PRO A 43 13.70 12.58 21.48
N THR A 44 13.83 12.78 20.17
CA THR A 44 12.97 12.15 19.13
C THR A 44 12.97 10.63 19.20
N GLN A 45 14.11 10.00 19.49
CA GLN A 45 14.19 8.55 19.65
C GLN A 45 13.31 8.04 20.79
N ILE A 46 13.26 8.75 21.92
CA ILE A 46 12.41 8.39 23.07
C ILE A 46 10.94 8.47 22.65
N ILE A 47 10.55 9.54 21.95
CA ILE A 47 9.18 9.72 21.46
C ILE A 47 8.77 8.53 20.57
N GLY A 48 9.62 8.17 19.59
CA GLY A 48 9.38 7.03 18.70
C GLY A 48 9.17 5.71 19.45
N TRP A 49 10.09 5.39 20.36
CA TRP A 49 9.98 4.18 21.20
C TRP A 49 8.71 4.17 22.06
N VAL A 50 8.39 5.28 22.72
CA VAL A 50 7.22 5.38 23.58
C VAL A 50 5.93 5.14 22.80
N PHE A 51 5.75 5.76 21.63
CA PHE A 51 4.56 5.52 20.81
C PHE A 51 4.45 4.05 20.37
N LEU A 52 5.52 3.46 19.88
CA LEU A 52 5.51 2.07 19.39
C LEU A 52 5.30 1.07 20.52
N LEU A 53 6.04 1.18 21.62
CA LEU A 53 5.93 0.25 22.73
C LEU A 53 4.58 0.36 23.45
N LEU A 54 4.06 1.58 23.64
CA LEU A 54 2.77 1.79 24.28
C LEU A 54 1.63 1.21 23.42
N THR A 55 1.63 1.44 22.12
CA THR A 55 0.61 0.89 21.23
C THR A 55 0.70 -0.63 21.14
N MET A 56 1.90 -1.21 21.05
CA MET A 56 2.09 -2.66 21.10
C MET A 56 1.63 -3.28 22.41
N ALA A 57 1.98 -2.67 23.55
CA ALA A 57 1.55 -3.13 24.88
C ALA A 57 0.01 -3.06 25.03
N LEU A 58 -0.60 -2.02 24.47
CA LEU A 58 -2.05 -1.87 24.45
C LEU A 58 -2.72 -3.00 23.65
N TYR A 59 -2.23 -3.27 22.44
CA TYR A 59 -2.77 -4.34 21.60
C TYR A 59 -2.58 -5.71 22.25
N ALA A 60 -1.41 -5.97 22.85
CA ALA A 60 -1.16 -7.17 23.61
C ALA A 60 -2.15 -7.32 24.80
N THR A 61 -2.41 -6.22 25.52
CA THR A 61 -3.36 -6.20 26.66
C THR A 61 -4.78 -6.55 26.18
N ILE A 62 -5.26 -5.93 25.11
CA ILE A 62 -6.57 -6.26 24.53
C ILE A 62 -6.62 -7.73 24.07
N GLY A 63 -5.54 -8.21 23.44
CA GLY A 63 -5.41 -9.62 23.02
C GLY A 63 -5.49 -10.59 24.20
N ILE A 64 -4.78 -10.30 25.29
CA ILE A 64 -4.78 -11.12 26.52
C ILE A 64 -6.17 -11.14 27.18
N LEU A 65 -6.80 -9.98 27.32
CA LEU A 65 -8.14 -9.87 27.90
C LEU A 65 -9.23 -10.53 27.05
N SER A 66 -9.02 -10.61 25.74
CA SER A 66 -9.97 -11.17 24.80
C SER A 66 -9.73 -12.65 24.49
N ARG A 67 -8.72 -13.27 25.08
CA ARG A 67 -8.40 -14.69 24.83
C ARG A 67 -9.58 -15.61 25.15
N THR A 68 -9.75 -16.68 24.37
CA THR A 68 -10.86 -17.61 24.51
C THR A 68 -10.45 -19.04 24.24
N LYS A 69 -11.25 -19.98 24.79
CA LYS A 69 -11.18 -21.41 24.50
C LYS A 69 -12.42 -21.91 23.75
N LEU A 70 -13.40 -21.03 23.49
CA LEU A 70 -14.63 -21.39 22.78
C LEU A 70 -14.42 -21.30 21.27
N LEU A 71 -14.85 -22.32 20.52
CA LEU A 71 -14.67 -22.39 19.06
C LEU A 71 -15.33 -21.21 18.33
N ASP A 72 -16.58 -20.91 18.65
CA ASP A 72 -17.31 -19.81 18.00
C ASP A 72 -16.66 -18.46 18.27
N GLU A 73 -16.10 -18.26 19.47
CA GLU A 73 -15.34 -17.03 19.75
C GLU A 73 -14.02 -17.00 19.02
N TYR A 74 -13.32 -18.16 18.90
CA TYR A 74 -12.02 -18.26 18.26
C TYR A 74 -12.09 -18.05 16.75
N TYR A 75 -13.10 -18.61 16.04
CA TYR A 75 -13.20 -18.52 14.58
C TYR A 75 -14.07 -17.35 14.10
N VAL A 76 -15.12 -16.96 14.81
CA VAL A 76 -16.13 -15.98 14.36
C VAL A 76 -16.52 -14.97 15.45
N ALA A 77 -15.67 -14.74 16.44
CA ALA A 77 -15.89 -13.79 17.54
C ALA A 77 -17.24 -13.96 18.27
N GLY A 78 -17.73 -15.20 18.36
CA GLY A 78 -19.00 -15.53 19.01
C GLY A 78 -20.25 -15.02 18.28
N ARG A 79 -20.10 -14.50 17.06
CA ARG A 79 -21.21 -13.92 16.24
C ARG A 79 -21.98 -12.79 16.95
N ASN A 80 -21.31 -12.04 17.84
CA ASN A 80 -21.95 -11.03 18.70
C ASN A 80 -21.40 -9.62 18.51
N VAL A 81 -20.59 -9.39 17.47
CA VAL A 81 -19.98 -8.08 17.22
C VAL A 81 -21.02 -7.11 16.67
N PRO A 82 -21.29 -5.96 17.34
CA PRO A 82 -22.25 -4.97 16.84
C PRO A 82 -21.75 -4.34 15.53
N ALA A 83 -22.67 -3.94 14.64
CA ALA A 83 -22.37 -3.48 13.27
C ALA A 83 -21.32 -2.36 13.19
N VAL A 84 -21.40 -1.36 14.06
CA VAL A 84 -20.43 -0.23 14.07
C VAL A 84 -19.02 -0.72 14.36
N PHE A 85 -18.84 -1.53 15.43
CA PHE A 85 -17.53 -2.05 15.81
C PHE A 85 -17.00 -3.07 14.82
N ASN A 86 -17.87 -3.89 14.21
CA ASN A 86 -17.48 -4.75 13.11
C ASN A 86 -17.07 -3.91 11.89
N GLY A 87 -17.75 -2.79 11.65
CA GLY A 87 -17.37 -1.81 10.63
C GLY A 87 -15.98 -1.22 10.87
N MET A 88 -15.66 -0.81 12.09
CA MET A 88 -14.33 -0.32 12.48
C MET A 88 -13.26 -1.41 12.33
N ALA A 89 -13.53 -2.61 12.85
CA ALA A 89 -12.60 -3.74 12.73
C ALA A 89 -12.36 -4.12 11.28
N THR A 90 -13.39 -4.14 10.44
CA THR A 90 -13.25 -4.37 9.00
C THR A 90 -12.50 -3.22 8.32
N GLY A 91 -12.75 -1.97 8.71
CA GLY A 91 -12.01 -0.81 8.24
C GLY A 91 -10.53 -0.91 8.56
N ALA A 92 -10.16 -1.31 9.78
CA ALA A 92 -8.77 -1.52 10.17
C ALA A 92 -8.12 -2.69 9.41
N ASP A 93 -8.85 -3.81 9.26
CA ASP A 93 -8.39 -4.98 8.51
C ASP A 93 -8.15 -4.67 7.03
N TRP A 94 -8.94 -3.76 6.49
CA TRP A 94 -8.89 -3.27 5.12
C TRP A 94 -7.80 -2.22 4.90
N MET A 95 -7.68 -1.24 5.82
CA MET A 95 -6.70 -0.16 5.75
C MET A 95 -5.31 -0.65 6.16
N SER A 96 -4.76 -1.50 5.32
CA SER A 96 -3.45 -2.15 5.47
C SER A 96 -2.28 -1.17 5.30
N ALA A 97 -1.06 -1.64 5.47
CA ALA A 97 0.14 -0.89 5.12
C ALA A 97 0.08 -0.36 3.68
N ALA A 98 -0.49 -1.13 2.74
CA ALA A 98 -0.69 -0.66 1.36
C ALA A 98 -1.61 0.56 1.28
N SER A 99 -2.69 0.58 2.05
CA SER A 99 -3.62 1.71 2.06
C SER A 99 -3.09 2.91 2.84
N PHE A 100 -2.46 2.67 4.00
CA PHE A 100 -1.99 3.73 4.89
C PHE A 100 -0.67 4.33 4.40
N ILE A 101 0.30 3.50 4.03
CA ILE A 101 1.67 3.91 3.69
C ILE A 101 1.80 4.11 2.18
N SER A 102 1.49 3.08 1.38
CA SER A 102 1.88 2.98 -0.03
C SER A 102 0.91 3.66 -0.99
N MET A 103 -0.38 3.79 -0.66
CA MET A 103 -1.39 4.30 -1.61
C MET A 103 -1.15 5.76 -1.99
N ALA A 104 -0.88 6.63 -1.02
CA ALA A 104 -0.57 8.03 -1.33
C ALA A 104 0.74 8.17 -2.11
N GLY A 105 1.74 7.33 -1.83
CA GLY A 105 2.96 7.26 -2.61
C GLY A 105 2.75 6.71 -4.01
N THR A 106 1.87 5.74 -4.17
CA THR A 106 1.47 5.24 -5.50
C THR A 106 0.80 6.35 -6.32
N LEU A 107 -0.09 7.15 -5.71
CA LEU A 107 -0.67 8.33 -6.35
C LEU A 107 0.39 9.40 -6.66
N TRP A 108 1.35 9.60 -5.76
CA TRP A 108 2.46 10.53 -5.94
C TRP A 108 3.33 10.15 -7.15
N LEU A 109 3.60 8.84 -7.34
CA LEU A 109 4.40 8.31 -8.46
C LEU A 109 3.63 8.27 -9.78
N LEU A 110 2.36 7.81 -9.75
CA LEU A 110 1.58 7.47 -10.92
C LEU A 110 0.55 8.55 -11.29
N GLY A 111 0.31 9.53 -10.42
CA GLY A 111 -0.73 10.52 -10.62
C GLY A 111 -2.10 9.86 -10.78
N TYR A 112 -2.79 10.18 -11.87
CA TYR A 112 -4.14 9.66 -12.14
C TYR A 112 -4.20 8.13 -12.34
N ASP A 113 -3.14 7.51 -12.83
CA ASP A 113 -3.08 6.05 -12.97
C ASP A 113 -3.17 5.35 -11.62
N GLY A 114 -2.66 5.98 -10.57
CA GLY A 114 -2.80 5.53 -9.20
C GLY A 114 -4.25 5.47 -8.70
N LEU A 115 -5.20 6.19 -9.32
CA LEU A 115 -6.62 6.12 -8.98
C LEU A 115 -7.22 4.74 -9.25
N ALA A 116 -6.61 3.92 -10.12
CA ALA A 116 -7.03 2.53 -10.32
C ALA A 116 -7.07 1.75 -8.98
N TYR A 117 -6.15 2.05 -8.06
CA TYR A 117 -6.14 1.44 -6.73
C TYR A 117 -7.33 1.87 -5.88
N ILE A 118 -7.60 3.18 -5.78
CA ILE A 118 -8.73 3.70 -5.00
C ILE A 118 -10.05 3.20 -5.57
N MET A 119 -10.24 3.30 -6.90
CA MET A 119 -11.47 2.89 -7.58
C MET A 119 -11.69 1.38 -7.47
N GLY A 120 -10.64 0.59 -7.68
CA GLY A 120 -10.68 -0.86 -7.58
C GLY A 120 -11.05 -1.30 -6.16
N TRP A 121 -10.32 -0.85 -5.16
CA TRP A 121 -10.55 -1.24 -3.78
C TRP A 121 -11.91 -0.77 -3.26
N THR A 122 -12.31 0.48 -3.49
CA THR A 122 -13.60 1.00 -3.05
C THR A 122 -14.76 0.31 -3.78
N GLY A 123 -14.66 0.18 -5.11
CA GLY A 123 -15.67 -0.49 -5.93
C GLY A 123 -15.84 -1.95 -5.55
N GLY A 124 -14.75 -2.65 -5.24
CA GLY A 124 -14.79 -4.04 -4.79
C GLY A 124 -15.47 -4.21 -3.45
N TYR A 125 -15.31 -3.27 -2.52
CA TYR A 125 -16.04 -3.30 -1.26
C TYR A 125 -17.55 -3.06 -1.45
N VAL A 126 -17.94 -2.23 -2.42
CA VAL A 126 -19.33 -2.07 -2.82
C VAL A 126 -19.90 -3.37 -3.41
N LEU A 127 -19.15 -4.05 -4.30
CA LEU A 127 -19.56 -5.36 -4.83
C LEU A 127 -19.75 -6.40 -3.72
N LEU A 128 -18.82 -6.45 -2.78
CA LEU A 128 -18.89 -7.34 -1.63
C LEU A 128 -20.13 -7.07 -0.78
N ALA A 129 -20.46 -5.79 -0.56
CA ALA A 129 -21.65 -5.34 0.13
C ALA A 129 -22.95 -5.85 -0.52
N LEU A 130 -23.03 -5.69 -1.85
CA LEU A 130 -24.22 -6.01 -2.62
C LEU A 130 -24.37 -7.51 -2.85
N LEU A 131 -23.29 -8.20 -3.20
CA LEU A 131 -23.32 -9.57 -3.70
C LEU A 131 -23.15 -10.63 -2.59
N PHE A 132 -22.30 -10.39 -1.56
CA PHE A 132 -21.85 -11.48 -0.71
C PHE A 132 -22.28 -11.37 0.75
N ALA A 133 -22.21 -10.20 1.35
CA ALA A 133 -22.39 -10.01 2.78
C ALA A 133 -23.65 -10.67 3.38
N PRO A 134 -24.87 -10.46 2.85
CA PRO A 134 -26.07 -11.05 3.40
C PRO A 134 -26.13 -12.57 3.20
N TYR A 135 -25.61 -13.07 2.07
CA TYR A 135 -25.68 -14.49 1.75
C TYR A 135 -24.69 -15.31 2.59
N LEU A 136 -23.44 -14.85 2.73
CA LEU A 136 -22.46 -15.49 3.58
C LEU A 136 -22.92 -15.55 5.04
N ARG A 137 -23.48 -14.43 5.56
CA ARG A 137 -24.02 -14.43 6.93
C ARG A 137 -25.17 -15.43 7.09
N LYS A 138 -26.05 -15.54 6.09
CA LYS A 138 -27.16 -16.51 6.11
C LYS A 138 -26.66 -17.95 6.04
N PHE A 139 -25.62 -18.23 5.26
CA PHE A 139 -25.03 -19.55 5.11
C PHE A 139 -24.33 -20.04 6.39
N GLY A 140 -23.62 -19.15 7.10
CA GLY A 140 -23.23 -19.33 8.51
C GLY A 140 -22.06 -20.27 8.77
N GLN A 141 -21.08 -20.40 7.87
CA GLN A 141 -19.86 -21.20 8.08
C GLN A 141 -18.82 -20.46 8.95
N TYR A 142 -17.65 -21.08 9.15
CA TYR A 142 -16.52 -20.49 9.89
C TYR A 142 -15.49 -19.84 8.96
N THR A 143 -15.24 -20.43 7.80
CA THR A 143 -14.25 -19.99 6.82
C THR A 143 -14.80 -19.97 5.41
N ILE A 144 -14.09 -19.36 4.46
CA ILE A 144 -14.49 -19.42 3.04
C ILE A 144 -14.20 -20.79 2.43
N PRO A 145 -13.09 -21.47 2.69
CA PRO A 145 -12.94 -22.87 2.30
C PRO A 145 -14.05 -23.79 2.83
N ASP A 146 -14.55 -23.55 4.05
CA ASP A 146 -15.68 -24.31 4.62
C ASP A 146 -16.98 -24.03 3.87
N PHE A 147 -17.22 -22.75 3.44
CA PHE A 147 -18.31 -22.42 2.53
C PHE A 147 -18.20 -23.18 1.20
N VAL A 148 -17.02 -23.18 0.57
CA VAL A 148 -16.78 -23.87 -0.71
C VAL A 148 -17.04 -25.36 -0.56
N GLY A 149 -16.48 -26.00 0.48
CA GLY A 149 -16.68 -27.42 0.76
C GLY A 149 -18.15 -27.79 1.02
N ALA A 150 -18.87 -26.96 1.77
CA ALA A 150 -20.28 -27.18 2.07
C ALA A 150 -21.21 -26.92 0.86
N ARG A 151 -20.89 -25.91 0.03
CA ARG A 151 -21.71 -25.56 -1.14
C ARG A 151 -21.50 -26.53 -2.31
N PHE A 152 -20.28 -26.98 -2.55
CA PHE A 152 -19.95 -27.80 -3.71
C PHE A 152 -19.79 -29.30 -3.41
N GLY A 153 -19.96 -29.69 -2.14
CA GLY A 153 -20.05 -31.07 -1.73
C GLY A 153 -18.73 -31.82 -1.80
N GLY A 154 -17.73 -31.50 -0.97
CA GLY A 154 -16.55 -32.34 -0.90
C GLY A 154 -15.34 -31.75 -0.18
N ASN A 155 -14.52 -32.66 0.36
CA ASN A 155 -13.26 -32.27 1.00
C ASN A 155 -12.23 -31.78 -0.01
N ALA A 156 -12.26 -32.29 -1.27
CA ALA A 156 -11.34 -31.84 -2.31
C ALA A 156 -11.51 -30.35 -2.64
N ALA A 157 -12.74 -29.87 -2.85
CA ALA A 157 -13.00 -28.46 -3.10
C ALA A 157 -12.60 -27.57 -1.91
N ARG A 158 -12.83 -28.06 -0.67
CA ARG A 158 -12.40 -27.37 0.57
C ARG A 158 -10.88 -27.26 0.64
N VAL A 159 -10.15 -28.34 0.37
CA VAL A 159 -8.68 -28.35 0.42
C VAL A 159 -8.08 -27.41 -0.63
N VAL A 160 -8.59 -27.45 -1.88
CA VAL A 160 -8.13 -26.54 -2.93
C VAL A 160 -8.38 -25.08 -2.53
N ALA A 161 -9.57 -24.77 -2.01
CA ALA A 161 -9.87 -23.43 -1.51
C ALA A 161 -8.96 -23.03 -0.34
N ALA A 162 -8.65 -23.96 0.58
CA ALA A 162 -7.73 -23.69 1.69
C ALA A 162 -6.32 -23.38 1.18
N VAL A 163 -5.81 -24.11 0.19
CA VAL A 163 -4.51 -23.86 -0.43
C VAL A 163 -4.49 -22.49 -1.13
N CYS A 164 -5.52 -22.15 -1.91
CA CYS A 164 -5.66 -20.81 -2.52
C CYS A 164 -5.66 -19.72 -1.44
N ALA A 165 -6.41 -19.89 -0.35
CA ALA A 165 -6.48 -18.94 0.75
C ALA A 165 -5.10 -18.73 1.41
N ILE A 166 -4.32 -19.79 1.60
CA ILE A 166 -2.96 -19.73 2.17
C ILE A 166 -2.04 -18.92 1.23
N ILE A 167 -2.00 -19.24 -0.07
CA ILE A 167 -1.13 -18.57 -1.04
C ILE A 167 -1.44 -17.06 -1.07
N ILE A 168 -2.71 -16.69 -1.22
CA ILE A 168 -3.15 -15.31 -1.25
C ILE A 168 -2.80 -14.59 0.05
N SER A 169 -3.07 -15.21 1.20
CA SER A 169 -2.83 -14.61 2.50
C SER A 169 -1.34 -14.47 2.82
N VAL A 170 -0.48 -15.42 2.44
CA VAL A 170 0.98 -15.31 2.60
C VAL A 170 1.52 -14.16 1.76
N THR A 171 1.11 -14.04 0.51
CA THR A 171 1.52 -12.93 -0.37
C THR A 171 1.13 -11.59 0.24
N TYR A 172 -0.08 -11.48 0.78
CA TYR A 172 -0.57 -10.23 1.35
C TYR A 172 0.10 -9.91 2.69
N VAL A 173 0.31 -10.91 3.57
CA VAL A 173 0.97 -10.68 4.87
C VAL A 173 2.43 -10.28 4.69
N THR A 174 3.11 -10.79 3.67
CA THR A 174 4.48 -10.36 3.31
C THR A 174 4.54 -8.84 3.07
N ALA A 175 3.59 -8.29 2.34
CA ALA A 175 3.52 -6.85 2.12
C ALA A 175 3.32 -6.06 3.42
N GLN A 176 2.56 -6.58 4.39
CA GLN A 176 2.38 -5.94 5.70
C GLN A 176 3.69 -5.91 6.49
N VAL A 177 4.44 -7.00 6.44
CA VAL A 177 5.72 -7.14 7.14
C VAL A 177 6.76 -6.18 6.55
N VAL A 178 6.75 -5.94 5.23
CA VAL A 178 7.58 -4.89 4.60
C VAL A 178 7.25 -3.51 5.19
N GLY A 179 5.96 -3.17 5.31
CA GLY A 179 5.54 -1.89 5.91
C GLY A 179 6.01 -1.73 7.35
N VAL A 180 5.92 -2.78 8.14
CA VAL A 180 6.44 -2.80 9.52
C VAL A 180 7.95 -2.56 9.55
N GLY A 181 8.71 -3.24 8.69
CA GLY A 181 10.16 -3.06 8.56
C GLY A 181 10.55 -1.60 8.27
N LEU A 182 9.86 -0.94 7.34
CA LEU A 182 10.08 0.48 7.00
C LEU A 182 9.78 1.42 8.17
N ILE A 183 8.69 1.18 8.90
CA ILE A 183 8.34 1.99 10.07
C ILE A 183 9.42 1.86 11.15
N MET A 184 9.85 0.63 11.44
CA MET A 184 10.90 0.37 12.44
C MET A 184 12.23 1.00 12.05
N GLN A 185 12.61 0.89 10.78
CA GLN A 185 13.81 1.53 10.25
C GLN A 185 13.76 3.04 10.42
N ARG A 186 12.63 3.68 10.06
CA ARG A 186 12.50 5.14 10.08
C ARG A 186 12.40 5.73 11.48
N PHE A 187 11.57 5.16 12.35
CA PHE A 187 11.21 5.79 13.63
C PHE A 187 11.98 5.24 14.83
N VAL A 188 12.55 4.06 14.70
CA VAL A 188 13.35 3.41 15.74
C VAL A 188 14.85 3.49 15.41
N GLY A 189 15.19 3.65 14.11
CA GLY A 189 16.58 3.74 13.67
C GLY A 189 17.30 2.40 13.64
N VAL A 190 16.57 1.28 13.55
CA VAL A 190 17.15 -0.07 13.39
C VAL A 190 17.28 -0.43 11.92
N ASP A 191 18.21 -1.36 11.61
CA ASP A 191 18.29 -1.94 10.27
C ASP A 191 16.94 -2.54 9.83
N TYR A 192 16.62 -2.45 8.53
CA TYR A 192 15.35 -2.93 7.98
C TYR A 192 15.05 -4.39 8.34
N ASN A 193 16.04 -5.30 8.24
CA ASN A 193 15.86 -6.71 8.53
C ASN A 193 15.58 -6.95 10.01
N ILE A 194 16.26 -6.21 10.89
CA ILE A 194 15.99 -6.22 12.33
C ILE A 194 14.59 -5.68 12.60
N GLY A 195 14.20 -4.60 11.90
CA GLY A 195 12.86 -4.01 11.97
C GLY A 195 11.75 -5.00 11.59
N VAL A 196 11.96 -5.79 10.54
CA VAL A 196 11.06 -6.89 10.12
C VAL A 196 10.87 -7.90 11.25
N ILE A 197 11.94 -8.35 11.90
CA ILE A 197 11.89 -9.34 12.99
C ILE A 197 11.19 -8.76 14.23
N LEU A 198 11.56 -7.56 14.64
CA LEU A 198 10.97 -6.90 15.80
C LEU A 198 9.47 -6.63 15.61
N GLY A 199 9.11 -6.11 14.44
CA GLY A 199 7.72 -5.84 14.11
C GLY A 199 6.86 -7.10 14.04
N LEU A 200 7.42 -8.20 13.51
CA LEU A 200 6.76 -9.49 13.49
C LEU A 200 6.41 -9.98 14.91
N SER A 201 7.27 -9.74 15.89
CA SER A 201 6.99 -10.10 17.27
C SER A 201 5.70 -9.45 17.79
N GLY A 202 5.44 -8.19 17.39
CA GLY A 202 4.21 -7.48 17.72
C GLY A 202 2.96 -8.12 17.10
N VAL A 203 3.04 -8.52 15.82
CA VAL A 203 1.97 -9.27 15.14
C VAL A 203 1.65 -10.56 15.89
N LEU A 204 2.69 -11.34 16.21
CA LEU A 204 2.51 -12.63 16.88
C LEU A 204 1.82 -12.51 18.23
N VAL A 205 2.13 -11.49 19.03
CA VAL A 205 1.50 -11.31 20.35
C VAL A 205 -0.02 -11.10 20.21
N CYS A 206 -0.47 -10.33 19.21
CA CYS A 206 -1.90 -10.09 19.00
C CYS A 206 -2.64 -11.33 18.50
N SER A 207 -2.14 -11.95 17.40
CA SER A 207 -2.84 -13.05 16.71
C SER A 207 -2.80 -14.37 17.49
N PHE A 208 -1.71 -14.62 18.23
CA PHE A 208 -1.49 -15.90 18.92
C PHE A 208 -2.45 -16.17 20.09
N LEU A 209 -2.92 -15.10 20.78
CA LEU A 209 -3.58 -15.25 22.07
C LEU A 209 -5.07 -15.58 22.00
N GLY A 210 -5.85 -14.99 21.09
CA GLY A 210 -7.31 -15.05 21.18
C GLY A 210 -8.11 -15.28 19.89
N GLY A 211 -7.49 -15.57 18.76
CA GLY A 211 -8.19 -15.78 17.49
C GLY A 211 -9.02 -14.57 17.06
N MET A 212 -10.08 -14.80 16.28
CA MET A 212 -10.93 -13.75 15.69
C MET A 212 -11.55 -12.79 16.73
N LYS A 213 -11.85 -13.27 17.95
CA LYS A 213 -12.39 -12.40 19.03
C LYS A 213 -11.36 -11.34 19.45
N ALA A 214 -10.12 -11.76 19.73
CA ALA A 214 -9.05 -10.85 20.10
C ALA A 214 -8.71 -9.91 18.94
N VAL A 215 -8.53 -10.44 17.73
CA VAL A 215 -8.27 -9.68 16.52
C VAL A 215 -9.34 -8.61 16.30
N THR A 216 -10.63 -8.93 16.44
CA THR A 216 -11.71 -7.97 16.24
C THR A 216 -11.62 -6.78 17.21
N TRP A 217 -11.43 -7.03 18.51
CA TRP A 217 -11.38 -5.94 19.50
C TRP A 217 -10.08 -5.14 19.45
N THR A 218 -8.98 -5.77 19.11
CA THR A 218 -7.71 -5.07 18.85
C THR A 218 -7.84 -4.17 17.64
N GLN A 219 -8.46 -4.63 16.54
CA GLN A 219 -8.65 -3.85 15.33
C GLN A 219 -9.56 -2.64 15.51
N VAL A 220 -10.53 -2.66 16.41
CA VAL A 220 -11.30 -1.45 16.77
C VAL A 220 -10.39 -0.37 17.36
N ALA A 221 -9.47 -0.75 18.25
CA ALA A 221 -8.50 0.18 18.81
C ALA A 221 -7.49 0.65 17.74
N GLN A 222 -7.02 -0.27 16.91
CA GLN A 222 -6.12 0.02 15.78
C GLN A 222 -6.75 0.98 14.79
N TYR A 223 -8.06 0.84 14.48
CA TYR A 223 -8.80 1.77 13.63
C TYR A 223 -8.75 3.21 14.17
N ILE A 224 -8.99 3.38 15.45
CA ILE A 224 -9.00 4.71 16.10
C ILE A 224 -7.62 5.35 15.96
N ILE A 225 -6.55 4.61 16.25
CA ILE A 225 -5.17 5.10 16.15
C ILE A 225 -4.85 5.46 14.70
N LEU A 226 -5.08 4.54 13.75
CA LEU A 226 -4.67 4.76 12.36
C LEU A 226 -5.42 5.93 11.70
N ILE A 227 -6.73 6.08 11.93
CA ILE A 227 -7.46 7.17 11.29
C ILE A 227 -7.10 8.53 11.88
N THR A 228 -6.87 8.61 13.19
CA THR A 228 -6.39 9.81 13.87
C THR A 228 -5.00 10.20 13.36
N ALA A 229 -4.09 9.22 13.29
CA ALA A 229 -2.74 9.40 12.78
C ALA A 229 -2.70 9.78 11.29
N TYR A 230 -3.69 9.36 10.50
CA TYR A 230 -3.78 9.70 9.09
C TYR A 230 -4.33 11.11 8.85
N LEU A 231 -5.38 11.50 9.57
CA LEU A 231 -6.06 12.76 9.31
C LEU A 231 -5.33 13.98 9.87
N ILE A 232 -4.72 13.89 11.06
CA ILE A 232 -4.11 15.04 11.71
C ILE A 232 -2.98 15.69 10.89
N PRO A 233 -1.98 14.93 10.40
CA PRO A 233 -0.85 15.52 9.68
C PRO A 233 -1.26 16.17 8.36
N VAL A 234 -2.12 15.52 7.59
CA VAL A 234 -2.58 16.06 6.29
C VAL A 234 -3.49 17.28 6.47
N THR A 235 -4.25 17.34 7.56
CA THR A 235 -5.03 18.53 7.93
C THR A 235 -4.10 19.69 8.29
N ALA A 236 -3.05 19.44 9.09
CA ALA A 236 -2.05 20.44 9.41
C ALA A 236 -1.35 20.96 8.15
N LEU A 237 -0.95 20.06 7.25
CA LEU A 237 -0.35 20.41 5.97
C LEU A 237 -1.30 21.19 5.06
N SER A 238 -2.58 20.82 5.04
CA SER A 238 -3.62 21.56 4.31
C SER A 238 -3.75 23.00 4.81
N ILE A 239 -3.81 23.20 6.13
CA ILE A 239 -3.86 24.53 6.73
C ILE A 239 -2.60 25.33 6.37
N GLN A 240 -1.42 24.72 6.46
CA GLN A 240 -0.14 25.35 6.17
C GLN A 240 -0.04 25.81 4.70
N LEU A 241 -0.47 24.97 3.75
CA LEU A 241 -0.31 25.22 2.32
C LEU A 241 -1.44 26.06 1.71
N THR A 242 -2.66 25.87 2.20
CA THR A 242 -3.87 26.46 1.55
C THR A 242 -4.68 27.34 2.49
N GLY A 243 -4.36 27.39 3.78
CA GLY A 243 -5.16 28.06 4.81
C GLY A 243 -6.49 27.36 5.15
N PHE A 244 -6.79 26.20 4.55
CA PHE A 244 -8.07 25.51 4.71
C PHE A 244 -7.93 24.15 5.41
N PRO A 245 -8.78 23.80 6.41
CA PRO A 245 -8.59 22.64 7.25
C PRO A 245 -9.08 21.32 6.65
N LEU A 246 -9.78 21.33 5.50
CA LEU A 246 -10.27 20.11 4.86
C LEU A 246 -9.42 19.74 3.66
N PRO A 247 -8.43 18.84 3.80
CA PRO A 247 -7.50 18.50 2.74
C PRO A 247 -8.19 17.94 1.48
N GLN A 248 -9.32 17.25 1.67
CA GLN A 248 -10.10 16.66 0.59
C GLN A 248 -10.72 17.69 -0.36
N LEU A 249 -10.90 18.93 0.09
CA LEU A 249 -11.45 20.02 -0.70
C LEU A 249 -10.38 21.00 -1.20
N SER A 250 -9.27 21.11 -0.47
CA SER A 250 -8.22 22.09 -0.76
C SER A 250 -7.12 21.58 -1.71
N TYR A 251 -6.94 20.25 -1.83
CA TYR A 251 -5.84 19.71 -2.64
C TYR A 251 -5.92 20.04 -4.13
N GLY A 252 -7.11 20.44 -4.65
CA GLY A 252 -7.25 20.96 -6.01
C GLY A 252 -6.36 22.17 -6.30
N GLN A 253 -6.14 23.05 -5.31
CA GLN A 253 -5.20 24.19 -5.42
C GLN A 253 -3.75 23.69 -5.50
N ALA A 254 -3.42 22.62 -4.79
CA ALA A 254 -2.11 22.01 -4.86
C ALA A 254 -1.80 21.43 -6.24
N LEU A 255 -2.78 20.87 -6.94
CA LEU A 255 -2.61 20.36 -8.30
C LEU A 255 -2.19 21.44 -9.29
N GLN A 256 -2.78 22.61 -9.19
CA GLN A 256 -2.40 23.75 -10.03
C GLN A 256 -0.96 24.17 -9.75
N ARG A 257 -0.59 24.32 -8.48
CA ARG A 257 0.78 24.69 -8.08
C ARG A 257 1.82 23.65 -8.50
N ILE A 258 1.50 22.35 -8.41
CA ILE A 258 2.35 21.27 -8.90
C ILE A 258 2.64 21.40 -10.39
N GLN A 259 1.61 21.67 -11.20
CA GLN A 259 1.78 21.88 -12.65
C GLN A 259 2.73 23.04 -12.96
N GLU A 260 2.56 24.16 -12.26
CA GLU A 260 3.45 25.31 -12.39
C GLU A 260 4.90 24.96 -12.10
N LEU A 261 5.14 24.26 -10.97
CA LEU A 261 6.47 23.86 -10.54
C LEU A 261 7.09 22.82 -11.49
N GLU A 262 6.31 21.85 -11.98
CA GLU A 262 6.79 20.84 -12.94
C GLU A 262 7.21 21.49 -14.26
N VAL A 263 6.48 22.50 -14.75
CA VAL A 263 6.84 23.27 -15.93
C VAL A 263 8.10 24.11 -15.68
N GLN A 264 8.17 24.84 -14.55
CA GLN A 264 9.33 25.66 -14.18
C GLN A 264 10.63 24.85 -14.07
N GLN A 265 10.53 23.62 -13.63
CA GLN A 265 11.69 22.74 -13.40
C GLN A 265 12.00 21.82 -14.59
N GLY A 266 11.25 21.96 -15.71
CA GLY A 266 11.45 21.13 -16.90
C GLY A 266 11.10 19.63 -16.68
N LEU A 267 10.33 19.33 -15.63
CA LEU A 267 9.92 17.95 -15.28
C LEU A 267 8.71 17.46 -16.08
N SER A 268 8.08 18.33 -16.88
CA SER A 268 6.94 17.99 -17.73
C SER A 268 7.37 17.08 -18.88
N LYS A 269 7.67 15.83 -18.59
CA LYS A 269 7.80 14.82 -19.64
C LYS A 269 6.42 14.54 -20.22
N LYS A 270 6.31 14.58 -21.54
CA LYS A 270 5.14 14.10 -22.26
C LYS A 270 4.95 12.63 -21.94
N THR A 271 4.01 12.31 -21.05
CA THR A 271 3.65 10.94 -20.73
C THR A 271 2.38 10.62 -21.47
N GLU A 272 2.35 9.54 -22.25
CA GLU A 272 1.15 9.11 -22.93
C GLU A 272 0.06 8.75 -21.91
N SER A 273 -1.17 9.22 -22.16
CA SER A 273 -2.29 8.90 -21.28
C SER A 273 -2.59 7.41 -21.32
N PRO A 274 -2.65 6.71 -20.18
CA PRO A 274 -2.99 5.30 -20.14
C PRO A 274 -4.44 5.02 -20.57
N VAL A 275 -5.31 6.03 -20.51
CA VAL A 275 -6.73 5.89 -20.82
C VAL A 275 -7.04 6.30 -22.27
N VAL A 276 -6.28 7.23 -22.83
CA VAL A 276 -6.49 7.72 -24.21
C VAL A 276 -5.19 7.56 -25.00
N PRO A 277 -5.04 6.48 -25.77
CA PRO A 277 -3.84 6.24 -26.60
C PRO A 277 -3.56 7.40 -27.56
N GLY A 278 -2.29 7.75 -27.73
CA GLY A 278 -1.85 8.83 -28.60
C GLY A 278 -2.05 10.24 -28.01
N LYS A 279 -2.56 10.37 -26.78
CA LYS A 279 -2.59 11.64 -26.06
C LYS A 279 -1.56 11.66 -24.94
N PHE A 280 -0.87 12.78 -24.79
CA PHE A 280 0.17 12.98 -23.80
C PHE A 280 -0.34 13.91 -22.70
N ILE A 281 0.04 13.60 -21.47
CA ILE A 281 -0.18 14.43 -20.30
C ILE A 281 1.17 14.98 -19.84
N THR A 282 1.21 16.26 -19.50
CA THR A 282 2.43 16.94 -19.06
C THR A 282 2.80 16.60 -17.63
N SER A 283 1.83 16.14 -16.82
CA SER A 283 2.05 15.68 -15.45
C SER A 283 1.10 14.52 -15.13
N GLY A 284 1.51 13.63 -14.25
CA GLY A 284 0.66 12.55 -13.74
C GLY A 284 -0.59 13.02 -12.98
N TYR A 285 -0.73 14.34 -12.76
CA TYR A 285 -1.88 14.94 -12.08
C TYR A 285 -2.91 15.57 -13.02
N ILE A 286 -2.69 15.55 -14.33
CA ILE A 286 -3.68 15.98 -15.31
C ILE A 286 -4.72 14.88 -15.51
N PRO A 287 -6.04 15.20 -15.49
CA PRO A 287 -7.08 14.21 -15.71
C PRO A 287 -6.90 13.46 -17.02
N PRO A 288 -6.97 12.13 -17.04
CA PRO A 288 -6.83 11.33 -18.26
C PRO A 288 -7.94 11.58 -19.28
N PHE A 289 -9.03 12.22 -18.85
CA PHE A 289 -10.19 12.58 -19.68
C PHE A 289 -10.15 13.99 -20.26
N ASN A 290 -9.09 14.78 -20.01
CA ASN A 290 -8.98 16.08 -20.63
C ASN A 290 -8.65 15.91 -22.11
N GLU A 291 -9.69 15.82 -22.91
CA GLU A 291 -9.58 15.84 -24.36
C GLU A 291 -8.89 17.15 -24.79
N GLY A 292 -7.69 17.06 -25.29
CA GLY A 292 -7.14 18.17 -26.02
C GLY A 292 -5.89 18.85 -25.48
N LEU A 293 -5.19 18.28 -24.53
CA LEU A 293 -3.80 18.69 -24.31
C LEU A 293 -2.89 18.08 -25.39
N SER A 294 -3.12 18.52 -26.63
CA SER A 294 -2.07 18.52 -27.65
C SER A 294 -0.94 19.42 -27.15
N ASN A 295 0.26 19.31 -27.72
CA ASN A 295 1.36 20.22 -27.37
C ASN A 295 0.95 21.70 -27.49
N THR A 296 0.00 22.03 -28.38
CA THR A 296 -0.63 23.34 -28.53
C THR A 296 -1.41 23.74 -27.27
N ALA A 297 -2.15 22.84 -26.63
CA ALA A 297 -2.90 23.15 -25.42
C ALA A 297 -1.98 23.30 -24.19
N ALA A 298 -0.86 22.57 -24.12
CA ALA A 298 0.15 22.83 -23.09
C ALA A 298 0.82 24.20 -23.27
N VAL A 299 1.12 24.58 -24.51
CA VAL A 299 1.61 25.92 -24.86
C VAL A 299 0.58 27.00 -24.51
N ASP A 300 -0.69 26.78 -24.83
CA ASP A 300 -1.76 27.72 -24.54
C ASP A 300 -2.09 27.77 -23.04
N ALA A 301 -2.00 26.65 -22.32
CA ALA A 301 -2.11 26.63 -20.85
C ALA A 301 -1.00 27.44 -20.19
N VAL A 302 0.25 27.32 -20.65
CA VAL A 302 1.37 28.12 -20.14
C VAL A 302 1.21 29.60 -20.49
N LYS A 303 0.70 29.93 -21.68
CA LYS A 303 0.36 31.32 -22.05
C LYS A 303 -0.76 31.89 -21.19
N GLN A 304 -1.81 31.11 -20.91
CA GLN A 304 -2.89 31.51 -20.01
C GLN A 304 -2.40 31.68 -18.56
N LEU A 305 -1.57 30.80 -18.06
CA LEU A 305 -0.93 30.90 -16.75
C LEU A 305 -0.06 32.17 -16.65
N ASN A 306 0.75 32.44 -17.67
CA ASN A 306 1.52 33.68 -17.75
C ASN A 306 0.65 34.91 -17.70
N THR A 307 -0.48 34.89 -18.43
CA THR A 307 -1.41 36.03 -18.49
C THR A 307 -2.21 36.20 -17.20
N GLN A 308 -2.68 35.10 -16.59
CA GLN A 308 -3.52 35.16 -15.39
C GLN A 308 -2.74 35.43 -14.10
N LEU A 309 -1.50 34.91 -14.01
CA LEU A 309 -0.69 34.96 -12.80
C LEU A 309 0.50 35.92 -12.89
N GLY A 310 0.68 36.61 -14.04
CA GLY A 310 1.81 37.53 -14.26
C GLY A 310 3.18 36.81 -14.28
N LEU A 311 3.21 35.52 -14.63
CA LEU A 311 4.40 34.70 -14.67
C LEU A 311 5.09 34.85 -16.04
N ASN A 312 6.42 34.70 -16.07
CA ASN A 312 7.24 34.69 -17.30
C ASN A 312 7.77 33.27 -17.56
N LEU A 313 6.86 32.30 -17.63
CA LEU A 313 7.22 30.92 -17.95
C LEU A 313 7.49 30.79 -19.46
N THR A 314 8.59 30.13 -19.83
CA THR A 314 8.87 29.80 -21.22
C THR A 314 7.94 28.66 -21.68
N PRO A 315 7.04 28.88 -22.66
CA PRO A 315 6.23 27.81 -23.20
C PRO A 315 7.13 26.68 -23.73
N PRO A 316 6.75 25.41 -23.54
CA PRO A 316 7.48 24.31 -24.18
C PRO A 316 7.51 24.54 -25.70
N GLU A 317 8.68 24.36 -26.34
CA GLU A 317 8.78 24.48 -27.78
C GLU A 317 7.72 23.63 -28.47
N THR A 318 7.10 24.19 -29.51
CA THR A 318 6.15 23.49 -30.37
C THR A 318 6.91 22.42 -31.17
N GLN A 319 7.23 21.32 -30.55
CA GLN A 319 7.76 20.16 -31.25
C GLN A 319 6.61 19.45 -31.97
N THR A 320 6.64 19.45 -33.29
CA THR A 320 5.97 18.44 -34.12
C THR A 320 6.58 17.11 -33.73
N ILE A 321 5.83 16.30 -33.00
CA ILE A 321 6.26 14.96 -32.58
C ILE A 321 6.34 14.11 -33.87
N PRO A 322 7.52 13.62 -34.25
CA PRO A 322 7.58 12.55 -35.25
C PRO A 322 6.75 11.37 -34.72
N ASP A 323 6.05 10.66 -35.59
CA ASP A 323 5.13 9.57 -35.31
C ASP A 323 5.44 8.86 -33.99
N ALA A 324 4.49 8.96 -33.05
CA ALA A 324 4.63 8.41 -31.72
C ALA A 324 5.13 6.97 -31.81
N LYS A 325 6.40 6.73 -31.48
CA LYS A 325 6.88 5.36 -31.30
C LYS A 325 5.89 4.68 -30.38
N LYS A 326 5.32 3.57 -30.84
CA LYS A 326 4.52 2.67 -29.98
C LYS A 326 5.29 2.53 -28.66
N PRO A 327 4.63 2.68 -27.49
CA PRO A 327 5.30 2.51 -26.22
C PRO A 327 6.13 1.23 -26.28
N GLU A 328 7.39 1.29 -25.88
CA GLU A 328 8.23 0.11 -25.86
C GLU A 328 7.52 -0.94 -25.04
N LEU A 329 7.34 -2.13 -25.64
CA LEU A 329 6.74 -3.28 -24.95
C LEU A 329 7.47 -3.45 -23.62
N GLY A 330 6.83 -3.13 -22.52
CA GLY A 330 7.40 -3.16 -21.16
C GLY A 330 7.06 -1.97 -20.26
N ASP A 331 6.64 -0.84 -20.80
CA ASP A 331 6.15 0.25 -19.95
C ASP A 331 4.66 0.04 -19.65
N TRP A 332 4.36 -0.51 -18.45
CA TRP A 332 2.99 -0.79 -18.00
C TRP A 332 2.11 0.48 -17.85
N ARG A 333 2.70 1.66 -17.86
CA ARG A 333 2.04 2.96 -17.75
C ARG A 333 1.38 3.43 -19.05
N GLY A 334 1.31 2.62 -20.08
CA GLY A 334 0.95 3.12 -21.42
C GLY A 334 -0.38 2.67 -21.98
N THR A 335 -1.19 1.79 -21.35
CA THR A 335 -2.40 1.30 -22.00
C THR A 335 -3.65 1.45 -21.15
N PRO A 336 -4.80 1.87 -21.75
CA PRO A 336 -6.10 1.88 -21.07
C PRO A 336 -6.48 0.51 -20.53
N TRP A 337 -6.05 -0.54 -21.22
CA TRP A 337 -6.31 -1.92 -20.82
C TRP A 337 -5.61 -2.28 -19.52
N ASN A 338 -4.38 -1.79 -19.29
CA ASN A 338 -3.70 -2.00 -18.01
C ASN A 338 -4.43 -1.32 -16.84
N PHE A 339 -4.88 -0.07 -17.04
CA PHE A 339 -5.67 0.64 -16.02
C PHE A 339 -6.96 -0.11 -15.68
N LEU A 340 -7.73 -0.52 -16.70
CA LEU A 340 -8.97 -1.26 -16.52
C LEU A 340 -8.75 -2.64 -15.91
N ALA A 341 -7.73 -3.37 -16.35
CA ALA A 341 -7.39 -4.68 -15.82
C ALA A 341 -6.96 -4.60 -14.35
N LEU A 342 -6.11 -3.64 -14.00
CA LEU A 342 -5.70 -3.40 -12.62
C LEU A 342 -6.90 -3.04 -11.75
N MET A 343 -7.71 -2.07 -12.17
CA MET A 343 -8.92 -1.66 -11.45
C MET A 343 -9.88 -2.85 -11.27
N ALA A 344 -10.13 -3.64 -12.33
CA ALA A 344 -10.99 -4.81 -12.26
C ALA A 344 -10.43 -5.89 -11.33
N CYS A 345 -9.13 -6.21 -11.41
CA CYS A 345 -8.49 -7.16 -10.51
C CYS A 345 -8.56 -6.73 -9.05
N LEU A 346 -8.33 -5.46 -8.76
CA LEU A 346 -8.47 -4.93 -7.42
C LEU A 346 -9.93 -4.97 -6.94
N MET A 347 -10.89 -4.65 -7.82
CA MET A 347 -12.32 -4.66 -7.50
C MET A 347 -12.83 -6.08 -7.22
N LEU A 348 -12.57 -7.01 -8.13
CA LEU A 348 -13.05 -8.39 -8.00
C LEU A 348 -12.27 -9.15 -6.92
N GLY A 349 -10.96 -8.87 -6.82
CA GLY A 349 -10.11 -9.42 -5.78
C GLY A 349 -10.56 -9.01 -4.38
N THR A 350 -10.91 -7.74 -4.19
CA THR A 350 -11.54 -7.25 -2.95
C THR A 350 -12.73 -8.10 -2.54
N ALA A 351 -13.62 -8.35 -3.48
CA ALA A 351 -14.80 -9.15 -3.23
C ALA A 351 -14.48 -10.64 -2.99
N GLY A 352 -13.28 -11.10 -3.36
CA GLY A 352 -12.80 -12.48 -3.19
C GLY A 352 -11.87 -12.72 -2.00
N LEU A 353 -11.47 -11.70 -1.23
CA LEU A 353 -10.48 -11.87 -0.15
C LEU A 353 -11.03 -12.63 1.06
N PRO A 354 -10.44 -13.77 1.45
CA PRO A 354 -10.98 -14.61 2.51
C PRO A 354 -11.07 -13.91 3.88
N HIS A 355 -10.06 -13.10 4.28
CA HIS A 355 -10.04 -12.43 5.58
C HIS A 355 -11.13 -11.36 5.71
N ILE A 356 -11.52 -10.71 4.61
CA ILE A 356 -12.63 -9.75 4.60
C ILE A 356 -13.97 -10.47 4.61
N LEU A 357 -14.11 -11.53 3.81
CA LEU A 357 -15.34 -12.30 3.72
C LEU A 357 -15.75 -12.94 5.06
N ILE A 358 -14.78 -13.36 5.89
CA ILE A 358 -15.06 -13.96 7.20
C ILE A 358 -15.71 -12.96 8.18
N ARG A 359 -15.54 -11.64 7.98
CA ARG A 359 -16.13 -10.60 8.81
C ARG A 359 -17.64 -10.61 8.83
N PHE A 360 -18.28 -11.15 7.79
CA PHE A 360 -19.74 -11.28 7.75
C PHE A 360 -20.26 -12.39 8.65
N TYR A 361 -19.42 -13.33 9.07
CA TYR A 361 -19.80 -14.37 10.03
C TYR A 361 -19.75 -13.89 11.49
N THR A 362 -19.07 -12.78 11.80
CA THR A 362 -18.85 -12.30 13.18
C THR A 362 -20.04 -11.53 13.78
N VAL A 363 -20.96 -11.04 12.96
CA VAL A 363 -22.13 -10.26 13.38
C VAL A 363 -23.34 -11.14 13.72
N PRO A 364 -24.28 -10.69 14.58
CA PRO A 364 -25.36 -11.53 15.07
C PRO A 364 -26.45 -11.87 14.03
N SER A 365 -26.66 -11.01 13.03
CA SER A 365 -27.76 -11.18 12.07
C SER A 365 -27.42 -10.65 10.68
N VAL A 366 -28.25 -11.02 9.68
CA VAL A 366 -28.14 -10.50 8.31
C VAL A 366 -28.35 -8.97 8.26
N ARG A 367 -29.24 -8.44 9.13
CA ARG A 367 -29.44 -6.99 9.24
C ARG A 367 -28.18 -6.29 9.74
N GLU A 368 -27.56 -6.81 10.79
CA GLU A 368 -26.29 -6.30 11.32
C GLU A 368 -25.15 -6.43 10.30
N SER A 369 -25.15 -7.51 9.50
CA SER A 369 -24.18 -7.66 8.40
C SER A 369 -24.29 -6.53 7.37
N ARG A 370 -25.50 -6.18 6.93
CA ARG A 370 -25.72 -5.06 6.01
C ARG A 370 -25.34 -3.71 6.61
N LEU A 371 -25.71 -3.46 7.86
CA LEU A 371 -25.34 -2.23 8.58
C LEU A 371 -23.83 -2.13 8.78
N SER A 372 -23.18 -3.24 9.10
CA SER A 372 -21.71 -3.30 9.25
C SER A 372 -20.99 -2.91 7.97
N VAL A 373 -21.49 -3.32 6.80
CA VAL A 373 -20.92 -2.92 5.51
C VAL A 373 -21.02 -1.42 5.29
N GLY A 374 -22.16 -0.81 5.58
CA GLY A 374 -22.32 0.65 5.49
C GLY A 374 -21.32 1.40 6.36
N TRP A 375 -21.13 0.95 7.61
CA TRP A 375 -20.13 1.50 8.51
C TRP A 375 -18.71 1.28 8.00
N SER A 376 -18.39 0.09 7.49
CA SER A 376 -17.07 -0.18 6.92
C SER A 376 -16.76 0.75 5.73
N LEU A 377 -17.72 0.94 4.81
CA LEU A 377 -17.58 1.87 3.69
C LEU A 377 -17.31 3.29 4.16
N PHE A 378 -18.04 3.77 5.16
CA PHE A 378 -17.83 5.09 5.74
C PHE A 378 -16.41 5.22 6.32
N PHE A 379 -15.96 4.25 7.10
CA PHE A 379 -14.65 4.27 7.73
C PHE A 379 -13.50 4.16 6.72
N ILE A 380 -13.67 3.37 5.66
CA ILE A 380 -12.71 3.23 4.57
C ILE A 380 -12.66 4.52 3.73
N PHE A 381 -13.81 5.13 3.47
CA PHE A 381 -13.94 6.37 2.71
C PHE A 381 -13.10 7.50 3.31
N LEU A 382 -13.09 7.64 4.64
CA LEU A 382 -12.32 8.70 5.32
C LEU A 382 -10.84 8.69 4.94
N LEU A 383 -10.21 7.52 4.85
CA LEU A 383 -8.80 7.39 4.45
C LEU A 383 -8.64 7.57 2.94
N TYR A 384 -9.42 6.86 2.13
CA TYR A 384 -9.24 6.82 0.68
C TYR A 384 -9.55 8.15 0.00
N PHE A 385 -10.52 8.91 0.53
CA PHE A 385 -10.84 10.25 0.06
C PHE A 385 -9.76 11.28 0.45
N THR A 386 -8.91 10.94 1.43
CA THR A 386 -7.82 11.81 1.91
C THR A 386 -6.47 11.49 1.23
N ALA A 387 -6.27 10.28 0.73
CA ALA A 387 -5.00 9.88 0.14
C ALA A 387 -4.53 10.73 -1.05
N PRO A 388 -5.40 11.21 -1.97
CA PRO A 388 -4.99 12.13 -3.02
C PRO A 388 -4.43 13.45 -2.50
N ALA A 389 -4.96 13.95 -1.38
CA ALA A 389 -4.44 15.16 -0.75
C ALA A 389 -3.03 14.97 -0.19
N TYR A 390 -2.75 13.82 0.45
CA TYR A 390 -1.40 13.46 0.86
C TYR A 390 -0.41 13.46 -0.31
N ALA A 391 -0.79 12.80 -1.40
CA ALA A 391 0.04 12.71 -2.59
C ALA A 391 0.32 14.12 -3.18
N ALA A 392 -0.72 14.94 -3.33
CA ALA A 392 -0.60 16.27 -3.91
C ALA A 392 0.23 17.20 -3.02
N PHE A 393 -0.05 17.28 -1.73
CA PHE A 393 0.67 18.17 -0.83
C PHE A 393 2.14 17.78 -0.65
N SER A 394 2.43 16.48 -0.54
CA SER A 394 3.80 15.99 -0.47
C SER A 394 4.56 16.28 -1.77
N ARG A 395 3.92 16.12 -2.94
CA ARG A 395 4.53 16.43 -4.23
C ARG A 395 4.82 17.93 -4.37
N TRP A 396 3.87 18.78 -3.98
CA TRP A 396 4.11 20.22 -3.96
C TRP A 396 5.33 20.59 -3.12
N GLN A 397 5.39 20.11 -1.87
CA GLN A 397 6.50 20.41 -0.95
C GLN A 397 7.85 19.91 -1.47
N ILE A 398 7.88 18.73 -2.06
CA ILE A 398 9.12 18.16 -2.63
C ILE A 398 9.58 18.99 -3.84
N LEU A 399 8.67 19.34 -4.74
CA LEU A 399 8.99 20.16 -5.90
C LEU A 399 9.48 21.57 -5.50
N GLU A 400 8.91 22.14 -4.47
CA GLU A 400 9.24 23.50 -4.03
C GLU A 400 10.51 23.58 -3.21
N ASN A 401 10.78 22.58 -2.34
CA ASN A 401 11.84 22.64 -1.35
C ASN A 401 13.05 21.72 -1.62
N VAL A 402 12.93 20.75 -2.53
CA VAL A 402 13.99 19.75 -2.79
C VAL A 402 14.47 19.82 -4.22
N VAL A 403 13.55 19.77 -5.18
CA VAL A 403 13.91 19.71 -6.60
C VAL A 403 14.58 21.01 -7.06
N GLY A 404 15.70 20.89 -7.76
CA GLY A 404 16.48 22.04 -8.25
C GLY A 404 17.31 22.75 -7.20
N LYS A 405 17.30 22.33 -5.92
CA LYS A 405 18.15 22.89 -4.84
C LYS A 405 19.53 22.25 -4.83
N GLN A 406 20.51 23.01 -4.35
CA GLN A 406 21.85 22.46 -4.07
C GLN A 406 21.81 21.56 -2.81
N ILE A 407 22.73 20.60 -2.71
CA ILE A 407 22.79 19.70 -1.54
C ILE A 407 22.92 20.46 -0.22
N SER A 408 23.64 21.58 -0.22
CA SER A 408 23.81 22.45 0.95
C SER A 408 22.51 23.15 1.38
N GLU A 409 21.59 23.34 0.45
CA GLU A 409 20.31 24.02 0.65
C GLU A 409 19.16 23.04 0.98
N LEU A 410 19.44 21.73 0.90
CA LEU A 410 18.42 20.73 1.18
C LEU A 410 17.93 20.81 2.63
N PRO A 411 16.61 20.67 2.86
CA PRO A 411 16.03 20.65 4.20
C PRO A 411 16.68 19.60 5.12
N GLY A 412 16.78 19.88 6.40
CA GLY A 412 17.45 19.00 7.38
C GLY A 412 16.89 17.57 7.41
N TRP A 413 15.62 17.40 7.17
CA TRP A 413 14.98 16.08 7.12
C TRP A 413 15.53 15.16 6.02
N THR A 414 15.97 15.70 4.86
CA THR A 414 16.57 14.91 3.78
C THR A 414 17.87 14.24 4.23
N LYS A 415 18.68 14.92 5.05
CA LYS A 415 19.92 14.37 5.63
C LYS A 415 19.62 13.22 6.60
N THR A 416 18.59 13.39 7.44
CA THR A 416 18.14 12.34 8.37
C THR A 416 17.68 11.10 7.61
N TRP A 417 16.93 11.27 6.53
CA TRP A 417 16.45 10.17 5.72
C TRP A 417 17.56 9.48 4.94
N ALA A 418 18.54 10.27 4.47
CA ALA A 418 19.74 9.73 3.81
C ALA A 418 20.59 8.90 4.79
N SER A 419 20.79 9.37 6.02
CA SER A 419 21.55 8.63 7.03
C SER A 419 20.92 7.29 7.42
N ASN A 420 19.59 7.19 7.30
CA ASN A 420 18.83 5.96 7.56
C ASN A 420 18.70 5.06 6.30
N GLY A 421 19.32 5.43 5.18
CA GLY A 421 19.25 4.67 3.93
C GLY A 421 17.88 4.67 3.24
N LEU A 422 16.96 5.56 3.65
CA LEU A 422 15.61 5.69 3.10
C LEU A 422 15.54 6.61 1.88
N ILE A 423 16.47 7.55 1.81
CA ILE A 423 16.74 8.40 0.63
C ILE A 423 18.22 8.28 0.32
N VAL A 424 18.56 8.03 -0.92
CA VAL A 424 19.94 8.04 -1.36
C VAL A 424 20.20 9.38 -2.08
N ILE A 425 20.98 10.24 -1.44
CA ILE A 425 21.47 11.48 -2.04
C ILE A 425 22.76 11.12 -2.79
N ARG A 426 22.77 11.31 -4.11
CA ARG A 426 23.93 11.08 -4.95
C ARG A 426 24.52 12.40 -5.37
N ASP A 427 25.75 12.62 -4.97
CA ASP A 427 26.57 13.71 -5.47
C ASP A 427 27.55 13.14 -6.50
N LEU A 428 27.17 13.25 -7.78
CA LEU A 428 28.06 12.80 -8.86
C LEU A 428 29.38 13.59 -8.89
N LYS A 429 29.40 14.84 -8.42
CA LYS A 429 30.66 15.62 -8.32
C LYS A 429 31.60 15.05 -7.26
N ALA A 430 31.09 14.35 -6.26
CA ALA A 430 31.93 13.72 -5.24
C ALA A 430 32.76 12.54 -5.78
N ILE A 431 32.51 12.09 -7.00
CA ILE A 431 33.25 11.01 -7.64
C ILE A 431 34.22 11.53 -8.71
N ASP A 432 34.21 12.84 -8.98
CA ASP A 432 35.15 13.45 -9.92
C ASP A 432 36.59 13.33 -9.40
N GLY A 433 37.52 12.84 -10.23
CA GLY A 433 38.91 12.56 -9.86
C GLY A 433 39.13 11.33 -8.96
N VAL A 434 38.09 10.58 -8.63
CA VAL A 434 38.22 9.34 -7.85
C VAL A 434 38.82 8.24 -8.71
N GLU A 435 39.85 7.53 -8.21
CA GLU A 435 40.45 6.39 -8.90
C GLU A 435 39.43 5.26 -9.12
N ILE A 436 39.41 4.72 -10.33
CA ILE A 436 38.55 3.56 -10.69
C ILE A 436 38.98 2.38 -9.80
N GLY A 437 37.99 1.77 -9.13
CA GLY A 437 38.21 0.72 -8.13
C GLY A 437 38.17 1.21 -6.67
N LYS A 438 38.31 2.53 -6.44
CA LYS A 438 38.17 3.16 -5.12
C LYS A 438 36.87 3.95 -4.94
N GLU A 439 35.92 3.73 -5.83
CA GLU A 439 34.63 4.39 -5.81
C GLU A 439 33.86 4.12 -4.49
N PRO A 440 33.07 5.08 -4.02
CA PRO A 440 32.14 4.87 -2.90
C PRO A 440 31.23 3.65 -3.13
N GLY A 441 30.83 2.98 -2.05
CA GLY A 441 30.05 1.74 -2.14
C GLY A 441 28.77 1.86 -2.97
N TRP A 442 28.10 3.01 -2.93
CA TRP A 442 26.91 3.27 -3.74
C TRP A 442 27.20 3.32 -5.25
N VAL A 443 28.37 3.80 -5.66
CA VAL A 443 28.83 3.80 -7.07
C VAL A 443 29.11 2.37 -7.52
N LYS A 444 29.81 1.58 -6.70
CA LYS A 444 30.06 0.15 -6.97
C LYS A 444 28.75 -0.64 -7.14
N ASN A 445 27.76 -0.35 -6.30
CA ASN A 445 26.45 -0.99 -6.41
C ASN A 445 25.75 -0.66 -7.73
N LEU A 446 25.90 0.58 -8.23
CA LEU A 446 25.35 0.98 -9.52
C LEU A 446 26.07 0.32 -10.70
N ILE A 447 27.39 0.24 -10.62
CA ILE A 447 28.23 -0.43 -11.64
C ILE A 447 27.84 -1.91 -11.68
N ASN A 448 27.73 -2.57 -10.53
CA ASN A 448 27.33 -3.97 -10.42
C ASN A 448 25.90 -4.24 -10.95
N ALA A 449 24.99 -3.30 -10.74
CA ALA A 449 23.61 -3.36 -11.25
C ALA A 449 23.51 -2.98 -12.74
N LYS A 450 24.63 -2.68 -13.41
CA LYS A 450 24.69 -2.16 -14.80
C LYS A 450 23.85 -0.89 -15.00
N SER A 451 23.59 -0.16 -13.94
CA SER A 451 22.88 1.11 -13.95
C SER A 451 23.81 2.30 -14.15
N LEU A 452 25.10 2.08 -13.98
CA LEU A 452 26.18 3.00 -14.25
C LEU A 452 27.29 2.24 -14.98
N VAL A 453 27.69 2.72 -16.17
CA VAL A 453 28.84 2.19 -16.90
C VAL A 453 29.96 3.23 -16.80
N VAL A 454 31.10 2.83 -16.30
CA VAL A 454 32.31 3.67 -16.19
C VAL A 454 33.33 3.07 -17.14
N GLU A 455 33.76 3.85 -18.12
CA GLU A 455 34.75 3.47 -19.15
C GLU A 455 35.89 4.46 -19.13
N ASP A 456 37.12 4.00 -18.82
CA ASP A 456 38.31 4.86 -18.77
C ASP A 456 38.84 5.05 -20.21
N ALA A 457 38.24 5.97 -20.94
CA ALA A 457 38.62 6.21 -22.35
C ALA A 457 39.89 7.06 -22.52
N ASN A 458 40.35 7.80 -21.51
CA ASN A 458 41.61 8.57 -21.54
C ASN A 458 42.77 7.85 -20.86
N GLY A 459 42.55 6.69 -20.25
CA GLY A 459 43.55 5.83 -19.67
C GLY A 459 44.27 6.40 -18.44
N ASN A 460 43.62 7.38 -17.73
CA ASN A 460 44.22 8.00 -16.55
C ASN A 460 43.87 7.28 -15.23
N GLY A 461 43.03 6.25 -15.28
CA GLY A 461 42.63 5.46 -14.13
C GLY A 461 41.68 6.18 -13.17
N LYS A 462 41.08 7.30 -13.54
CA LYS A 462 40.20 8.12 -12.73
C LYS A 462 38.87 8.33 -13.42
N ILE A 463 37.85 8.62 -12.61
CA ILE A 463 36.53 9.07 -13.08
C ILE A 463 36.62 10.58 -13.33
N ASP A 464 36.53 11.00 -14.58
CA ASP A 464 36.58 12.41 -14.95
C ASP A 464 35.19 12.86 -15.44
N LEU A 465 34.58 13.83 -14.76
CA LEU A 465 33.29 14.39 -15.14
C LEU A 465 33.47 15.45 -16.22
N GLY A 466 33.03 15.15 -17.44
CA GLY A 466 33.03 16.07 -18.59
C GLY A 466 31.68 16.80 -18.77
N PRO A 467 31.53 17.63 -19.79
CA PRO A 467 30.26 18.25 -20.14
C PRO A 467 29.25 17.18 -20.58
N TRP A 468 28.03 17.33 -20.13
CA TRP A 468 26.92 16.44 -20.47
C TRP A 468 26.45 16.76 -21.90
N GLU A 469 26.42 15.78 -22.79
CA GLU A 469 25.83 15.90 -24.12
C GLU A 469 24.51 15.11 -24.21
N ASP A 470 23.55 15.66 -24.95
CA ASP A 470 22.27 15.02 -25.22
C ASP A 470 22.45 14.07 -26.42
N ILE A 471 22.52 12.77 -26.16
CA ILE A 471 22.77 11.76 -27.22
C ILE A 471 21.45 11.28 -27.85
N GLY A 472 20.56 12.17 -28.20
CA GLY A 472 19.39 11.87 -29.05
C GLY A 472 18.30 11.02 -28.44
N GLU A 473 17.08 11.16 -28.96
CA GLU A 473 15.91 10.42 -28.55
C GLU A 473 16.11 8.89 -28.65
N GLY A 474 15.91 8.19 -27.53
CA GLY A 474 16.02 6.73 -27.42
C GLY A 474 17.36 6.20 -26.88
N LYS A 475 18.38 7.03 -26.80
CA LYS A 475 19.59 6.76 -26.05
C LYS A 475 19.57 7.71 -24.86
N GLY A 476 19.55 7.20 -23.63
CA GLY A 476 19.51 8.03 -22.44
C GLY A 476 20.55 9.15 -22.51
N ARG A 477 20.32 10.26 -21.79
CA ARG A 477 21.36 11.27 -21.60
C ARG A 477 22.60 10.56 -21.09
N ALA A 478 23.64 10.53 -21.94
CA ALA A 478 24.97 10.16 -21.50
C ALA A 478 25.75 11.46 -21.32
N GLY A 479 26.37 11.60 -20.20
CA GLY A 479 27.41 12.61 -20.05
C GLY A 479 28.73 12.00 -20.55
N GLU A 480 29.33 12.60 -21.52
CA GLU A 480 30.75 12.35 -21.78
C GLU A 480 31.51 13.02 -20.65
N ILE A 481 31.99 12.23 -19.75
CA ILE A 481 32.97 12.65 -18.78
C ILE A 481 34.29 12.43 -19.48
N SER A 482 35.15 13.41 -19.58
CA SER A 482 36.41 13.38 -20.33
C SER A 482 37.06 11.99 -20.31
N GLY A 483 36.67 11.14 -21.27
CA GLY A 483 37.07 9.76 -21.38
C GLY A 483 36.23 8.70 -20.67
N THR A 484 35.06 9.01 -20.08
CA THR A 484 34.19 8.01 -19.40
C THR A 484 32.72 8.24 -19.74
N VAL A 485 32.05 7.21 -20.23
CA VAL A 485 30.61 7.28 -20.58
C VAL A 485 29.76 6.80 -19.39
N VAL A 486 28.95 7.68 -18.83
CA VAL A 486 27.97 7.35 -17.79
C VAL A 486 26.61 7.16 -18.42
N THR A 487 26.16 5.92 -18.58
CA THR A 487 24.83 5.63 -19.08
C THR A 487 23.79 5.59 -17.98
N LYS A 488 22.58 6.09 -18.31
CA LYS A 488 21.39 6.30 -17.50
C LYS A 488 21.21 5.29 -16.38
N ALA A 489 21.34 5.77 -15.14
CA ALA A 489 20.94 5.01 -13.96
C ALA A 489 19.46 5.25 -13.65
N ARG A 490 18.63 4.24 -13.84
CA ARG A 490 17.30 4.18 -13.27
C ARG A 490 17.42 3.40 -11.96
N VAL A 491 17.32 4.10 -10.83
CA VAL A 491 17.31 3.44 -9.53
C VAL A 491 16.17 4.05 -8.74
N ASP A 492 15.17 3.23 -8.43
CA ASP A 492 14.06 3.62 -7.59
C ASP A 492 14.56 3.96 -6.18
N GLY A 493 14.08 5.06 -5.60
CA GLY A 493 14.44 5.48 -4.25
C GLY A 493 15.57 6.51 -4.12
N ILE A 494 15.99 7.20 -5.20
CA ILE A 494 17.19 8.03 -5.18
C ILE A 494 16.91 9.47 -5.63
N LEU A 495 17.38 10.43 -4.82
CA LEU A 495 17.55 11.81 -5.27
C LEU A 495 18.80 11.87 -6.18
N GLN A 496 18.58 12.12 -7.48
CA GLN A 496 19.70 12.35 -8.42
C GLN A 496 20.06 13.83 -8.44
N LEU A 497 21.33 14.10 -8.66
CA LEU A 497 21.82 15.45 -8.94
C LEU A 497 21.95 15.61 -10.45
N ASN A 498 21.50 16.76 -10.96
CA ASN A 498 21.76 17.14 -12.33
C ASN A 498 23.21 17.65 -12.50
N GLU A 499 23.60 17.99 -13.72
CA GLU A 499 24.91 18.51 -14.11
C GLU A 499 25.42 19.70 -13.27
N LEU A 500 24.49 20.46 -12.67
CA LEU A 500 24.80 21.60 -11.81
C LEU A 500 24.92 21.24 -10.33
N GLY A 501 24.85 19.94 -9.97
CA GLY A 501 24.85 19.47 -8.59
C GLY A 501 23.54 19.78 -7.84
N ARG A 502 22.42 19.88 -8.56
CA ARG A 502 21.09 20.14 -7.98
C ARG A 502 20.28 18.86 -7.87
N ALA A 503 19.51 18.73 -6.79
CA ALA A 503 18.65 17.60 -6.58
C ALA A 503 17.52 17.54 -7.61
N VAL A 504 17.25 16.36 -8.16
CA VAL A 504 16.13 16.07 -9.06
C VAL A 504 15.20 15.04 -8.43
N ALA A 505 13.92 15.10 -8.78
CA ALA A 505 12.87 14.32 -8.11
C ALA A 505 12.78 12.85 -8.53
N ASP A 506 13.72 12.31 -9.29
CA ASP A 506 13.70 10.90 -9.69
C ASP A 506 14.31 10.05 -8.56
N GLY A 507 13.45 9.43 -7.74
CA GLY A 507 13.91 8.40 -6.83
C GLY A 507 13.50 8.52 -5.36
N ILE A 508 12.35 9.09 -5.05
CA ILE A 508 11.75 8.93 -3.73
C ILE A 508 10.92 7.64 -3.73
N ASP A 509 11.21 6.76 -2.78
CA ASP A 509 10.40 5.55 -2.56
C ASP A 509 8.97 5.95 -2.21
N GLY A 510 8.00 5.52 -3.02
CA GLY A 510 6.59 5.84 -2.82
C GLY A 510 6.06 5.40 -1.46
N ASP A 511 6.60 4.33 -0.87
CA ASP A 511 6.22 3.86 0.46
C ASP A 511 6.67 4.83 1.59
N LEU A 512 7.48 5.85 1.28
CA LEU A 512 7.94 6.83 2.27
C LEU A 512 7.10 8.10 2.31
N VAL A 513 6.28 8.38 1.31
CA VAL A 513 5.56 9.65 1.14
C VAL A 513 4.72 10.02 2.37
N VAL A 514 3.90 9.10 2.88
CA VAL A 514 3.09 9.36 4.09
C VAL A 514 3.96 9.49 5.34
N LEU A 515 4.98 8.65 5.46
CA LEU A 515 5.87 8.63 6.62
C LEU A 515 6.74 9.90 6.69
N SER A 516 7.06 10.52 5.53
CA SER A 516 7.87 11.74 5.44
C SER A 516 7.07 13.03 5.58
N THR A 517 5.76 12.99 5.37
CA THR A 517 4.90 14.17 5.35
C THR A 517 5.08 15.10 6.56
N PRO A 518 5.15 14.64 7.82
CA PRO A 518 5.40 15.53 8.96
C PRO A 518 6.76 16.23 8.90
N ASP A 519 7.81 15.51 8.50
CA ASP A 519 9.16 16.08 8.38
C ASP A 519 9.22 17.13 7.26
N ILE A 520 8.60 16.82 6.11
CA ILE A 520 8.49 17.73 4.96
C ILE A 520 7.73 19.00 5.34
N ALA A 521 6.67 18.87 6.14
CA ALA A 521 5.84 19.97 6.61
C ALA A 521 6.46 20.75 7.78
N GLY A 522 7.63 20.32 8.30
CA GLY A 522 8.24 20.94 9.49
C GLY A 522 7.42 20.77 10.76
N LEU A 523 6.59 19.72 10.82
CA LEU A 523 5.78 19.42 12.01
C LEU A 523 6.65 18.77 13.10
N PRO A 524 6.27 18.90 14.40
CA PRO A 524 6.95 18.22 15.49
C PRO A 524 7.05 16.72 15.29
N PHE A 525 8.12 16.10 15.74
CA PHE A 525 8.39 14.66 15.58
C PHE A 525 7.30 13.79 16.23
N THR A 526 6.64 14.26 17.29
CA THR A 526 5.46 13.59 17.88
C THR A 526 4.38 13.28 16.84
N ILE A 527 4.15 14.15 15.85
CA ILE A 527 3.22 13.90 14.75
C ILE A 527 3.72 12.78 13.86
N GLY A 528 5.03 12.74 13.57
CA GLY A 528 5.67 11.63 12.86
C GLY A 528 5.56 10.30 13.62
N ALA A 529 5.81 10.30 14.91
CA ALA A 529 5.67 9.12 15.77
C ALA A 529 4.21 8.62 15.84
N MET A 530 3.24 9.54 15.80
CA MET A 530 1.82 9.19 15.68
C MET A 530 1.51 8.53 14.32
N ILE A 531 2.08 9.01 13.22
CA ILE A 531 1.99 8.33 11.91
C ILE A 531 2.63 6.93 11.98
N ALA A 532 3.78 6.79 12.66
CA ALA A 532 4.40 5.48 12.87
C ALA A 532 3.47 4.51 13.61
N ALA A 533 2.84 4.97 14.69
CA ALA A 533 1.85 4.18 15.44
C ALA A 533 0.63 3.83 14.58
N GLY A 534 0.14 4.75 13.75
CA GLY A 534 -0.96 4.53 12.80
C GLY A 534 -0.60 3.55 11.69
N GLY A 535 0.57 3.69 11.09
CA GLY A 535 1.08 2.75 10.08
C GLY A 535 1.33 1.35 10.64
N MET A 536 1.87 1.27 11.86
CA MET A 536 2.00 0.01 12.60
C MET A 536 0.63 -0.61 12.87
N ALA A 537 -0.36 0.17 13.33
CA ALA A 537 -1.73 -0.29 13.54
C ALA A 537 -2.34 -0.84 12.24
N ALA A 538 -2.14 -0.16 11.11
CA ALA A 538 -2.62 -0.57 9.80
C ALA A 538 -1.98 -1.89 9.32
N ALA A 539 -0.66 -2.02 9.46
CA ALA A 539 0.05 -3.24 9.09
C ALA A 539 -0.33 -4.44 9.98
N LEU A 540 -0.36 -4.22 11.31
CA LEU A 540 -0.67 -5.27 12.29
C LEU A 540 -2.12 -5.74 12.15
N SER A 541 -3.10 -4.84 11.99
CA SER A 541 -4.53 -5.19 11.89
C SER A 541 -4.81 -6.15 10.73
N THR A 542 -4.23 -5.86 9.56
CA THR A 542 -4.38 -6.70 8.37
C THR A 542 -3.59 -8.00 8.50
N ALA A 543 -2.35 -7.95 9.02
CA ALA A 543 -1.55 -9.14 9.24
C ALA A 543 -2.24 -10.12 10.21
N ASP A 544 -2.85 -9.62 11.28
CA ASP A 544 -3.63 -10.42 12.25
C ASP A 544 -4.77 -11.18 11.57
N GLY A 545 -5.56 -10.49 10.73
CA GLY A 545 -6.65 -11.10 9.97
C GLY A 545 -6.18 -12.19 9.02
N LEU A 546 -5.11 -11.93 8.27
CA LEU A 546 -4.52 -12.87 7.30
C LEU A 546 -3.91 -14.11 7.98
N LEU A 547 -3.19 -13.91 9.08
CA LEU A 547 -2.62 -15.04 9.84
C LEU A 547 -3.69 -15.94 10.44
N VAL A 548 -4.80 -15.39 10.92
CA VAL A 548 -5.95 -16.19 11.39
C VAL A 548 -6.58 -16.97 10.23
N VAL A 549 -6.66 -16.41 9.02
CA VAL A 549 -7.13 -17.15 7.83
C VAL A 549 -6.20 -18.32 7.52
N ILE A 550 -4.88 -18.11 7.49
CA ILE A 550 -3.90 -19.20 7.24
C ILE A 550 -4.03 -20.29 8.30
N ALA A 551 -4.07 -19.90 9.57
CA ALA A 551 -4.22 -20.83 10.68
C ALA A 551 -5.51 -21.63 10.60
N SER A 552 -6.63 -20.98 10.27
CA SER A 552 -7.94 -21.61 10.13
C SER A 552 -8.00 -22.54 8.93
N ALA A 553 -7.44 -22.15 7.78
CA ALA A 553 -7.35 -22.98 6.58
C ALA A 553 -6.60 -24.29 6.87
N ILE A 554 -5.49 -24.22 7.60
CA ILE A 554 -4.70 -25.42 7.94
C ILE A 554 -5.36 -26.22 9.06
N ALA A 555 -5.66 -25.60 10.21
CA ALA A 555 -6.11 -26.34 11.40
C ALA A 555 -7.57 -26.78 11.32
N HIS A 556 -8.44 -25.96 10.74
CA HIS A 556 -9.87 -26.26 10.61
C HIS A 556 -10.19 -26.97 9.29
N ASP A 557 -9.86 -26.36 8.14
CA ASP A 557 -10.33 -26.85 6.85
C ASP A 557 -9.56 -28.08 6.37
N ILE A 558 -8.21 -28.08 6.49
CA ILE A 558 -7.38 -29.22 6.06
C ILE A 558 -7.34 -30.26 7.17
N TYR A 559 -6.81 -29.93 8.36
CA TYR A 559 -6.56 -30.95 9.37
C TYR A 559 -7.86 -31.51 9.96
N PHE A 560 -8.70 -30.67 10.57
CA PHE A 560 -9.90 -31.16 11.26
C PHE A 560 -10.98 -31.68 10.30
N ARG A 561 -11.30 -30.95 9.24
CA ARG A 561 -12.40 -31.34 8.34
C ARG A 561 -12.03 -32.47 7.38
N THR A 562 -10.73 -32.67 7.09
CA THR A 562 -10.30 -33.62 6.05
C THR A 562 -9.45 -34.75 6.61
N ILE A 563 -8.44 -34.46 7.44
CA ILE A 563 -7.47 -35.50 7.90
C ILE A 563 -7.95 -36.19 9.17
N ASN A 564 -8.31 -35.42 10.21
CA ASN A 564 -8.69 -35.99 11.51
C ASN A 564 -9.95 -35.32 12.09
N PRO A 565 -11.16 -35.73 11.65
CA PRO A 565 -12.41 -35.18 12.16
C PRO A 565 -12.67 -35.40 13.65
N LYS A 566 -11.91 -36.32 14.30
CA LYS A 566 -12.01 -36.60 15.72
C LYS A 566 -11.02 -35.81 16.57
N ALA A 567 -10.23 -34.92 15.97
CA ALA A 567 -9.24 -34.12 16.68
C ALA A 567 -9.85 -33.30 17.82
N SER A 568 -9.21 -33.34 19.00
CA SER A 568 -9.65 -32.56 20.15
C SER A 568 -9.61 -31.05 19.88
N LEU A 569 -10.43 -30.30 20.61
CA LEU A 569 -10.43 -28.85 20.52
C LEU A 569 -9.04 -28.26 20.80
N ASN A 570 -8.37 -28.79 21.83
CA ASN A 570 -7.03 -28.32 22.19
C ASN A 570 -6.02 -28.55 21.07
N THR A 571 -6.02 -29.73 20.43
CA THR A 571 -5.16 -30.04 19.28
C THR A 571 -5.36 -29.05 18.14
N ARG A 572 -6.62 -28.68 17.82
CA ARG A 572 -6.95 -27.73 16.76
C ARG A 572 -6.46 -26.31 17.07
N ILE A 573 -6.62 -25.86 18.31
CA ILE A 573 -6.14 -24.55 18.76
C ILE A 573 -4.61 -24.49 18.76
N VAL A 574 -3.95 -25.54 19.27
CA VAL A 574 -2.48 -25.60 19.30
C VAL A 574 -1.92 -25.59 17.87
N LEU A 575 -2.47 -26.44 16.98
CA LEU A 575 -2.06 -26.47 15.57
C LEU A 575 -2.24 -25.10 14.90
N GLY A 576 -3.41 -24.44 15.11
CA GLY A 576 -3.67 -23.11 14.57
C GLY A 576 -2.63 -22.09 15.04
N LYS A 577 -2.31 -22.06 16.32
CA LYS A 577 -1.30 -21.19 16.90
C LYS A 577 0.11 -21.46 16.35
N THR A 578 0.49 -22.71 16.20
CA THR A 578 1.76 -23.09 15.58
C THR A 578 1.84 -22.61 14.13
N MET A 579 0.75 -22.73 13.37
CA MET A 579 0.71 -22.28 11.97
C MET A 579 0.74 -20.76 11.83
N ILE A 580 0.23 -19.99 12.80
CA ILE A 580 0.42 -18.53 12.85
C ILE A 580 1.92 -18.18 12.89
N VAL A 581 2.68 -18.84 13.77
CA VAL A 581 4.13 -18.60 13.90
C VAL A 581 4.86 -19.00 12.62
N VAL A 582 4.56 -20.17 12.06
CA VAL A 582 5.18 -20.61 10.80
C VAL A 582 4.89 -19.65 9.66
N ALA A 583 3.63 -19.24 9.48
CA ALA A 583 3.24 -18.31 8.44
C ALA A 583 3.92 -16.95 8.61
N ALA A 584 4.04 -16.46 9.83
CA ALA A 584 4.70 -15.20 10.14
C ALA A 584 6.20 -15.26 9.81
N VAL A 585 6.88 -16.34 10.15
CA VAL A 585 8.30 -16.55 9.79
C VAL A 585 8.48 -16.61 8.27
N VAL A 586 7.62 -17.34 7.55
CA VAL A 586 7.65 -17.39 6.08
C VAL A 586 7.47 -16.00 5.49
N ALA A 587 6.49 -15.24 5.98
CA ALA A 587 6.24 -13.88 5.52
C ALA A 587 7.45 -12.93 5.78
N ALA A 588 8.11 -13.07 6.93
CA ALA A 588 9.32 -12.29 7.23
C ALA A 588 10.46 -12.62 6.26
N LEU A 589 10.71 -13.90 6.00
CA LEU A 589 11.74 -14.30 5.04
C LEU A 589 11.47 -13.79 3.63
N LEU A 590 10.20 -13.78 3.20
CA LEU A 590 9.78 -13.23 1.90
C LEU A 590 9.79 -11.70 1.87
N ALA A 591 9.72 -11.02 3.02
CA ALA A 591 9.75 -9.56 3.10
C ALA A 591 11.18 -8.99 3.02
N ILE A 592 12.21 -9.74 3.40
CA ILE A 592 13.61 -9.31 3.39
C ILE A 592 14.05 -8.74 2.03
N PRO A 593 13.82 -9.41 0.87
CA PRO A 593 14.26 -8.92 -0.42
C PRO A 593 13.48 -7.71 -0.98
N ARG A 594 12.40 -7.25 -0.34
CA ARG A 594 11.54 -6.14 -0.81
C ARG A 594 11.27 -6.22 -2.33
N LEU A 595 10.58 -7.26 -2.76
CA LEU A 595 10.37 -7.56 -4.19
C LEU A 595 9.68 -6.44 -4.98
N ALA A 596 8.82 -5.64 -4.34
CA ALA A 596 8.09 -4.54 -4.95
C ALA A 596 7.60 -3.56 -3.88
N LEU A 597 6.99 -2.42 -4.30
CA LEU A 597 6.23 -1.55 -3.40
C LEU A 597 5.10 -2.31 -2.70
N ILE A 598 4.77 -1.90 -1.48
CA ILE A 598 3.73 -2.57 -0.67
C ILE A 598 2.41 -2.68 -1.44
N ALA A 599 1.96 -1.59 -2.10
CA ALA A 599 0.73 -1.61 -2.89
C ALA A 599 0.77 -2.59 -4.06
N GLN A 600 1.92 -2.77 -4.71
CA GLN A 600 2.09 -3.72 -5.82
C GLN A 600 2.01 -5.17 -5.35
N MET A 601 2.70 -5.51 -4.24
CA MET A 601 2.62 -6.85 -3.66
C MET A 601 1.20 -7.21 -3.21
N VAL A 602 0.47 -6.23 -2.68
CA VAL A 602 -0.94 -6.39 -2.34
C VAL A 602 -1.78 -6.60 -3.60
N ALA A 603 -1.53 -5.88 -4.69
CA ALA A 603 -2.23 -6.08 -5.97
C ALA A 603 -2.04 -7.51 -6.52
N TRP A 604 -0.90 -8.16 -6.30
CA TRP A 604 -0.72 -9.58 -6.64
C TRP A 604 -1.71 -10.48 -5.89
N ALA A 605 -1.87 -10.28 -4.58
CA ALA A 605 -2.82 -11.05 -3.79
C ALA A 605 -4.27 -10.83 -4.27
N PHE A 606 -4.62 -9.60 -4.63
CA PHE A 606 -5.94 -9.28 -5.18
C PHE A 606 -6.16 -9.91 -6.57
N SER A 607 -5.18 -9.89 -7.45
CA SER A 607 -5.25 -10.56 -8.75
C SER A 607 -5.49 -12.06 -8.61
N MET A 608 -4.81 -12.73 -7.67
CA MET A 608 -5.06 -14.13 -7.35
C MET A 608 -6.47 -14.35 -6.77
N ALA A 609 -6.95 -13.47 -5.88
CA ALA A 609 -8.29 -13.58 -5.30
C ALA A 609 -9.39 -13.36 -6.36
N ALA A 610 -9.17 -12.44 -7.30
CA ALA A 610 -10.07 -12.17 -8.41
C ALA A 610 -10.26 -13.37 -9.33
N SER A 611 -9.20 -14.14 -9.55
CA SER A 611 -9.19 -15.33 -10.42
C SER A 611 -9.45 -16.65 -9.68
N THR A 612 -9.78 -16.63 -8.39
CA THR A 612 -10.05 -17.84 -7.61
C THR A 612 -11.36 -17.72 -6.82
N PHE A 613 -11.34 -16.96 -5.71
CA PHE A 613 -12.48 -16.89 -4.80
C PHE A 613 -13.65 -16.09 -5.34
N PHE A 614 -13.41 -15.00 -6.06
CA PHE A 614 -14.50 -14.17 -6.56
C PHE A 614 -15.46 -14.99 -7.44
N PRO A 615 -15.03 -15.69 -8.52
CA PRO A 615 -15.94 -16.45 -9.37
C PRO A 615 -16.58 -17.62 -8.64
N VAL A 616 -15.83 -18.34 -7.81
CA VAL A 616 -16.35 -19.51 -7.07
C VAL A 616 -17.41 -19.11 -6.06
N VAL A 617 -17.21 -18.03 -5.30
CA VAL A 617 -18.21 -17.53 -4.34
C VAL A 617 -19.43 -16.96 -5.08
N LEU A 618 -19.22 -16.18 -6.14
CA LEU A 618 -20.30 -15.60 -6.96
C LEU A 618 -21.20 -16.70 -7.54
N LEU A 619 -20.59 -17.65 -8.27
CA LEU A 619 -21.31 -18.75 -8.90
C LEU A 619 -21.90 -19.71 -7.84
N GLY A 620 -21.20 -19.90 -6.73
CA GLY A 620 -21.69 -20.69 -5.60
C GLY A 620 -22.97 -20.15 -4.99
N ILE A 621 -23.12 -18.82 -4.94
CA ILE A 621 -24.33 -18.16 -4.41
C ILE A 621 -25.44 -18.11 -5.46
N PHE A 622 -25.14 -17.71 -6.69
CA PHE A 622 -26.17 -17.33 -7.67
C PHE A 622 -26.44 -18.37 -8.77
N TRP A 623 -25.52 -19.31 -9.00
CA TRP A 623 -25.68 -20.30 -10.07
C TRP A 623 -25.91 -21.72 -9.55
N LYS A 624 -27.14 -22.21 -9.65
CA LYS A 624 -27.56 -23.51 -9.12
C LYS A 624 -26.83 -24.71 -9.77
N ARG A 625 -26.39 -24.57 -11.03
CA ARG A 625 -25.70 -25.64 -11.78
C ARG A 625 -24.20 -25.73 -11.48
N ALA A 626 -23.63 -24.75 -10.76
CA ALA A 626 -22.23 -24.81 -10.35
C ALA A 626 -21.98 -26.05 -9.46
N ASN A 627 -20.98 -26.84 -9.82
CA ASN A 627 -20.64 -28.11 -9.17
C ASN A 627 -19.20 -28.15 -8.65
N GLY A 628 -18.86 -29.19 -7.87
CA GLY A 628 -17.56 -29.30 -7.22
C GLY A 628 -16.38 -29.46 -8.21
N ALA A 629 -16.56 -30.20 -9.30
CA ALA A 629 -15.51 -30.36 -10.31
C ALA A 629 -15.18 -29.03 -10.99
N GLY A 630 -16.20 -28.25 -11.37
CA GLY A 630 -16.04 -26.92 -11.93
C GLY A 630 -15.37 -25.96 -10.95
N ALA A 631 -15.79 -25.97 -9.67
CA ALA A 631 -15.16 -25.13 -8.63
C ALA A 631 -13.67 -25.45 -8.44
N ILE A 632 -13.29 -26.73 -8.41
CA ILE A 632 -11.89 -27.17 -8.29
C ILE A 632 -11.08 -26.75 -9.52
N ALA A 633 -11.58 -27.09 -10.71
CA ALA A 633 -10.90 -26.79 -11.97
C ALA A 633 -10.75 -25.28 -12.16
N GLY A 634 -11.79 -24.51 -11.85
CA GLY A 634 -11.78 -23.03 -11.92
C GLY A 634 -10.74 -22.42 -10.99
N MET A 635 -10.74 -22.80 -9.70
CA MET A 635 -9.75 -22.27 -8.74
C MET A 635 -8.31 -22.61 -9.13
N ILE A 636 -8.04 -23.86 -9.54
CA ILE A 636 -6.69 -24.28 -9.93
C ILE A 636 -6.29 -23.60 -11.25
N GLY A 637 -7.14 -23.64 -12.26
CA GLY A 637 -6.86 -23.04 -13.57
C GLY A 637 -6.72 -21.52 -13.49
N GLY A 638 -7.63 -20.84 -12.80
CA GLY A 638 -7.58 -19.41 -12.60
C GLY A 638 -6.32 -18.96 -11.88
N LEU A 639 -5.95 -19.65 -10.78
CA LEU A 639 -4.71 -19.39 -10.05
C LEU A 639 -3.47 -19.66 -10.92
N ALA A 640 -3.43 -20.79 -11.64
CA ALA A 640 -2.29 -21.17 -12.47
C ALA A 640 -2.04 -20.17 -13.59
N VAL A 641 -3.09 -19.75 -14.32
CA VAL A 641 -2.98 -18.75 -15.38
C VAL A 641 -2.52 -17.39 -14.83
N THR A 642 -3.07 -16.98 -13.69
CA THR A 642 -2.69 -15.72 -13.04
C THR A 642 -1.23 -15.74 -12.60
N LEU A 643 -0.78 -16.79 -11.93
CA LEU A 643 0.61 -16.92 -11.48
C LEU A 643 1.59 -17.03 -12.66
N PHE A 644 1.22 -17.78 -13.71
CA PHE A 644 2.03 -17.91 -14.92
C PHE A 644 2.24 -16.54 -15.56
N TYR A 645 1.16 -15.81 -15.79
CA TYR A 645 1.25 -14.47 -16.41
C TYR A 645 2.03 -13.50 -15.51
N MET A 646 1.72 -13.48 -14.22
CA MET A 646 2.36 -12.62 -13.23
C MET A 646 3.87 -12.84 -13.18
N ALA A 647 4.32 -14.09 -13.08
CA ALA A 647 5.73 -14.43 -13.01
C ALA A 647 6.48 -14.06 -14.29
N ASN A 648 5.91 -14.42 -15.45
CA ASN A 648 6.56 -14.10 -16.73
C ASN A 648 6.65 -12.60 -16.99
N ASN A 649 5.58 -11.84 -16.76
CA ASN A 649 5.59 -10.39 -16.96
C ASN A 649 6.48 -9.66 -15.93
N TYR A 650 6.57 -10.16 -14.68
CA TYR A 650 7.43 -9.58 -13.65
C TYR A 650 8.93 -9.75 -14.00
N VAL A 651 9.31 -10.92 -14.48
CA VAL A 651 10.70 -11.23 -14.88
C VAL A 651 11.06 -10.60 -16.22
N ASN A 652 10.12 -10.63 -17.17
CA ASN A 652 10.29 -10.07 -18.51
C ASN A 652 9.10 -9.17 -18.86
N PRO A 653 9.17 -7.87 -18.60
CA PRO A 653 8.10 -6.91 -18.90
C PRO A 653 7.70 -6.85 -20.39
N ALA A 654 8.55 -7.31 -21.31
CA ALA A 654 8.20 -7.45 -22.72
C ALA A 654 7.16 -8.55 -22.97
N PHE A 655 7.04 -9.52 -22.06
CA PHE A 655 5.95 -10.49 -22.06
C PHE A 655 4.69 -9.83 -21.53
N ASN A 656 3.95 -9.14 -22.38
CA ASN A 656 2.66 -8.58 -22.01
C ASN A 656 1.61 -8.80 -23.11
N VAL A 657 0.35 -8.97 -22.69
CA VAL A 657 -0.81 -9.07 -23.57
C VAL A 657 -1.64 -7.81 -23.39
N LEU A 658 -1.91 -7.10 -24.47
CA LEU A 658 -2.65 -5.82 -24.48
C LEU A 658 -2.02 -4.73 -23.59
N GLY A 659 -0.73 -4.82 -23.30
CA GLY A 659 -0.05 -3.90 -22.40
C GLY A 659 -0.43 -4.05 -20.92
N ILE A 660 -1.04 -5.18 -20.54
CA ILE A 660 -1.43 -5.43 -19.14
C ILE A 660 -0.22 -5.91 -18.35
N SER A 661 0.05 -5.26 -17.21
CA SER A 661 1.14 -5.61 -16.32
C SER A 661 0.83 -6.82 -15.44
N HIS A 662 1.87 -7.35 -14.76
CA HIS A 662 1.72 -8.40 -13.74
C HIS A 662 0.72 -8.05 -12.61
N LEU A 663 0.43 -6.76 -12.39
CA LEU A 663 -0.53 -6.30 -11.37
C LEU A 663 -1.98 -6.60 -11.78
N GLY A 664 -2.29 -6.55 -13.08
CA GLY A 664 -3.59 -6.88 -13.66
C GLY A 664 -3.75 -8.34 -14.10
N ALA A 665 -2.81 -9.22 -13.73
CA ALA A 665 -2.75 -10.61 -14.21
C ALA A 665 -4.02 -11.43 -13.96
N GLY A 666 -4.75 -11.14 -12.89
CA GLY A 666 -5.99 -11.85 -12.54
C GLY A 666 -7.08 -11.78 -13.59
N ILE A 667 -7.04 -10.77 -14.49
CA ILE A 667 -8.03 -10.65 -15.56
C ILE A 667 -7.94 -11.82 -16.56
N PHE A 668 -6.77 -12.43 -16.72
CA PHE A 668 -6.59 -13.59 -17.59
C PHE A 668 -7.01 -14.90 -16.92
N GLY A 669 -6.86 -15.01 -15.60
CA GLY A 669 -7.32 -16.17 -14.84
C GLY A 669 -8.83 -16.18 -14.59
N LEU A 670 -9.47 -15.01 -14.54
CA LEU A 670 -10.88 -14.86 -14.22
C LEU A 670 -11.81 -15.65 -15.17
N PRO A 671 -11.65 -15.61 -16.52
CA PRO A 671 -12.49 -16.39 -17.44
C PRO A 671 -12.28 -17.89 -17.34
N VAL A 672 -11.11 -18.33 -16.86
CA VAL A 672 -10.79 -19.74 -16.66
C VAL A 672 -11.44 -20.28 -15.40
N ALA A 673 -11.57 -19.41 -14.38
CA ALA A 673 -12.17 -19.74 -13.10
C ALA A 673 -13.70 -19.75 -13.14
#